data_a20309ebb8715efdab0c4ad249adca54
#
_entry.id   a20309ebb8715efdab0c4ad249adca54
#
_cell.length_a   1.000
_cell.length_b   1.000
_cell.length_c   1.000
_cell.angle_alpha   90.00
_cell.angle_beta   90.00
_cell.angle_gamma   90.00
#
_symmetry.space_group_name_H-M   'P 1'
#
loop_
_entity.id
_entity.type
_entity.pdbx_description
1 polymer ?
#
loop_
_entity_poly.entity_id
_entity_poly.type
_entity_poly.pdbx_seq_one_letter_code
_entity_poly.pdbx_strand_id
1 'polypeptide(L)'
;MADAERIIPINIEEEMKSSYIDYSMSVIVSRALPDVRDGLKPVHRRVLYGMNEMGNFASRAYKKSALVVGEVMGKYHPHGDSAIYDTAVRMAQTWSLRYTLIDGQGNFGSVDGDSPAAMRYTEVRMRKITEEMVKDIDKETVDFKLNYDDSREEPTVLPTRIPALLVNGASGIAVGMATNMPPHNLTETINATIAYVDNPDIDVDGLMQHVKAPDFPTGGIIYGYDGVREAFHTGRGRVVVRGRATIEDVNGRDCIIVSEIPYQVNKAEMIKKTAELVNEKKLEGISDIRDESDRNGMRVVYVLKRDAVPNVVLNKLYKFTQLQSSFSVNNVALVGGRPMTLNLREMIHHFVEHRHEVVVRRTKYELSQAEKRAHVLEGLLIAIDHLDAVIALIRGSKTVDDAKDGLMNKFGLSEIQAKAILELRLQKLTGLERDKIKAEFNELMEQIAYFKRILDEKDLRMAIIKEELVEVRDKYGDERRSEIEYAGGDMRIEDMIADEDVVITISHMGYVKRTPLTEYRTQSRGGVGSRGATTRDEDFIEHVFVASNHNYMLFFTEQGRCFWLRVYEIPEGNRTSKGKAIVNLINIPQDDKVRAFINTKDIKDEEYVNSHYVVLCTTKGIIKKTTLEAYSRPRVNGINAITVREGDQLLEARLTTGSMEILMAVGSGKAIRFPEEKVRPMGRNASGVRAMTLDTDNDVVVGMVCTDSDQESILVVSENGYGKRTSSYEYRITGRGGKGITAMAVNDRNGPLVASFPVEVTDQIMLVTDGGQLIRCPVAGIGKKGRSTQGVKLIDLTDADRLVAHHRQGLRDASDSATEIERTSETREKTGVFTGAYAINPVTKERIPIWIADYVLSTYGSGAIMAVPAHDQRDFEFATKYGLPIPRVVAASVEDAGKPFDGE
;
A
#
# COMPACT_ATOMS: atom_id res chain seq x y z
N MET A 1 -28.11 43.53 61.52
CA MET A 1 -26.86 42.72 61.73
C MET A 1 -26.44 42.28 60.34
N ALA A 2 -25.31 42.81 59.87
CA ALA A 2 -24.78 42.38 58.56
C ALA A 2 -24.27 40.93 58.69
N ASP A 3 -24.72 40.06 57.82
CA ASP A 3 -24.21 38.70 57.70
C ASP A 3 -22.67 38.84 57.38
N ALA A 4 -21.85 38.36 58.31
CA ALA A 4 -20.39 38.29 58.08
C ALA A 4 -20.18 37.27 56.95
N GLU A 5 -19.73 37.75 55.80
CA GLU A 5 -19.25 36.90 54.72
C GLU A 5 -18.21 35.91 55.28
N ARG A 6 -18.58 34.64 55.29
CA ARG A 6 -17.70 33.57 55.72
C ARG A 6 -16.71 33.23 54.59
N ILE A 7 -15.54 33.87 54.62
CA ILE A 7 -14.44 33.54 53.68
C ILE A 7 -13.87 32.16 54.09
N ILE A 8 -14.06 31.18 53.21
CA ILE A 8 -13.43 29.84 53.34
C ILE A 8 -12.17 29.85 52.47
N PRO A 9 -10.98 29.70 53.04
CA PRO A 9 -9.75 29.59 52.26
C PRO A 9 -9.76 28.23 51.50
N ILE A 10 -9.65 28.26 50.20
CA ILE A 10 -9.57 27.08 49.35
C ILE A 10 -8.11 27.04 48.81
N ASN A 11 -7.47 25.85 48.99
CA ASN A 11 -6.16 25.61 48.41
C ASN A 11 -6.35 25.38 46.88
N ILE A 12 -5.81 26.25 46.05
CA ILE A 12 -5.93 26.19 44.62
C ILE A 12 -5.41 24.88 44.01
N GLU A 13 -4.34 24.29 44.59
CA GLU A 13 -3.81 22.99 44.12
C GLU A 13 -4.80 21.84 44.36
N GLU A 14 -5.46 21.83 45.51
CA GLU A 14 -6.46 20.79 45.85
C GLU A 14 -7.72 20.93 45.00
N GLU A 15 -8.19 22.16 44.82
CA GLU A 15 -9.35 22.47 43.98
C GLU A 15 -9.08 22.13 42.54
N MET A 16 -7.90 22.47 41.98
CA MET A 16 -7.50 22.11 40.63
C MET A 16 -7.39 20.60 40.47
N LYS A 17 -6.82 19.88 41.42
CA LYS A 17 -6.73 18.41 41.37
C LYS A 17 -8.14 17.76 41.36
N SER A 18 -9.00 18.20 42.28
CA SER A 18 -10.39 17.69 42.37
C SER A 18 -11.16 17.96 41.08
N SER A 19 -11.17 19.22 40.63
CA SER A 19 -11.85 19.64 39.40
C SER A 19 -11.32 18.93 38.15
N TYR A 20 -9.98 18.72 38.06
CA TYR A 20 -9.38 17.98 36.94
C TYR A 20 -9.75 16.50 36.95
N ILE A 21 -9.81 15.87 38.13
CA ILE A 21 -10.24 14.47 38.28
C ILE A 21 -11.70 14.35 37.87
N ASP A 22 -12.57 15.23 38.37
CA ASP A 22 -13.99 15.22 38.03
C ASP A 22 -14.25 15.44 36.53
N TYR A 23 -13.54 16.41 35.94
CA TYR A 23 -13.56 16.62 34.49
C TYR A 23 -13.07 15.39 33.73
N SER A 24 -11.93 14.80 34.13
CA SER A 24 -11.37 13.61 33.49
C SER A 24 -12.33 12.43 33.56
N MET A 25 -12.91 12.18 34.70
CA MET A 25 -13.91 11.12 34.91
C MET A 25 -15.14 11.35 34.03
N SER A 26 -15.64 12.60 33.97
CA SER A 26 -16.76 12.96 33.11
C SER A 26 -16.47 12.72 31.63
N VAL A 27 -15.28 13.12 31.15
CA VAL A 27 -14.86 12.91 29.75
C VAL A 27 -14.73 11.42 29.43
N ILE A 28 -14.18 10.62 30.35
CA ILE A 28 -13.99 9.19 30.15
C ILE A 28 -15.35 8.47 30.09
N VAL A 29 -16.19 8.65 31.13
CA VAL A 29 -17.41 7.86 31.33
C VAL A 29 -18.58 8.40 30.52
N SER A 30 -18.69 9.75 30.37
CA SER A 30 -19.91 10.37 29.83
C SER A 30 -19.74 11.01 28.47
N ARG A 31 -18.56 10.86 27.79
CA ARG A 31 -18.33 11.57 26.52
C ARG A 31 -17.57 10.75 25.48
N ALA A 32 -16.35 10.28 25.79
CA ALA A 32 -15.40 9.84 24.77
C ALA A 32 -15.44 8.34 24.47
N LEU A 33 -15.72 7.50 25.49
CA LEU A 33 -15.66 6.06 25.33
C LEU A 33 -17.05 5.44 25.10
N PRO A 34 -17.16 4.37 24.28
CA PRO A 34 -18.39 3.63 24.08
C PRO A 34 -18.65 2.67 25.26
N ASP A 35 -19.91 2.36 25.55
CA ASP A 35 -20.30 1.25 26.40
C ASP A 35 -20.12 -0.08 25.66
N VAL A 36 -19.56 -1.09 26.32
CA VAL A 36 -19.27 -2.38 25.69
C VAL A 36 -20.55 -3.11 25.23
N ARG A 37 -21.69 -2.86 25.87
CA ARG A 37 -22.96 -3.53 25.62
C ARG A 37 -23.63 -3.11 24.34
N ASP A 38 -23.70 -1.81 24.05
CA ASP A 38 -24.38 -1.25 22.87
C ASP A 38 -23.44 -0.57 21.86
N GLY A 39 -22.15 -0.45 22.19
CA GLY A 39 -21.13 0.15 21.32
C GLY A 39 -21.28 1.65 21.11
N LEU A 40 -22.13 2.33 21.86
CA LEU A 40 -22.47 3.72 21.65
C LEU A 40 -21.87 4.64 22.71
N LYS A 41 -21.45 5.82 22.27
CA LYS A 41 -21.21 6.95 23.18
C LYS A 41 -22.54 7.59 23.58
N PRO A 42 -22.58 8.35 24.71
CA PRO A 42 -23.82 8.99 25.16
C PRO A 42 -24.52 9.83 24.09
N VAL A 43 -23.79 10.59 23.29
CA VAL A 43 -24.40 11.43 22.23
C VAL A 43 -25.06 10.57 21.13
N HIS A 44 -24.45 9.46 20.70
CA HIS A 44 -25.05 8.54 19.72
C HIS A 44 -26.36 7.95 20.27
N ARG A 45 -26.31 7.46 21.51
CA ARG A 45 -27.47 6.87 22.19
C ARG A 45 -28.62 7.86 22.31
N ARG A 46 -28.31 9.10 22.70
CA ARG A 46 -29.31 10.18 22.82
C ARG A 46 -29.95 10.54 21.50
N VAL A 47 -29.16 10.58 20.40
CA VAL A 47 -29.71 10.84 19.05
C VAL A 47 -30.66 9.72 18.64
N LEU A 48 -30.27 8.46 18.79
CA LEU A 48 -31.12 7.32 18.42
C LEU A 48 -32.37 7.23 19.31
N TYR A 49 -32.22 7.46 20.61
CA TYR A 49 -33.36 7.47 21.54
C TYR A 49 -34.33 8.64 21.23
N GLY A 50 -33.81 9.84 20.97
CA GLY A 50 -34.65 10.99 20.56
C GLY A 50 -35.39 10.73 19.25
N MET A 51 -34.75 10.09 18.27
CA MET A 51 -35.43 9.67 17.03
C MET A 51 -36.51 8.62 17.28
N ASN A 52 -36.30 7.70 18.23
CA ASN A 52 -37.30 6.71 18.64
C ASN A 52 -38.52 7.37 19.29
N GLU A 53 -38.33 8.30 20.27
CA GLU A 53 -39.38 9.07 20.90
C GLU A 53 -40.21 9.88 19.89
N MET A 54 -39.56 10.44 18.89
CA MET A 54 -40.23 11.16 17.79
C MET A 54 -40.95 10.26 16.79
N GLY A 55 -40.85 8.91 16.91
CA GLY A 55 -41.38 7.95 15.95
C GLY A 55 -40.76 8.11 14.55
N ASN A 56 -39.46 8.48 14.47
CA ASN A 56 -38.75 8.73 13.21
C ASN A 56 -38.14 7.44 12.63
N PHE A 57 -38.97 6.43 12.39
CA PHE A 57 -38.60 5.11 11.92
C PHE A 57 -38.36 5.06 10.40
N ALA A 58 -37.71 4.00 9.92
CA ALA A 58 -37.44 3.78 8.50
C ALA A 58 -38.69 3.73 7.61
N SER A 59 -39.82 3.30 8.14
CA SER A 59 -41.11 3.25 7.44
C SER A 59 -41.84 4.59 7.38
N ARG A 60 -41.34 5.63 8.05
CA ARG A 60 -41.95 6.95 8.13
C ARG A 60 -41.27 7.94 7.18
N ALA A 61 -41.92 9.07 6.96
CA ALA A 61 -41.33 10.17 6.19
C ALA A 61 -40.09 10.74 6.88
N TYR A 62 -39.16 11.25 6.09
CA TYR A 62 -38.00 11.96 6.61
C TYR A 62 -38.41 13.19 7.44
N LYS A 63 -37.63 13.50 8.46
CA LYS A 63 -37.75 14.71 9.26
C LYS A 63 -36.53 15.60 9.04
N LYS A 64 -36.69 16.93 9.11
CA LYS A 64 -35.57 17.86 9.06
C LYS A 64 -34.54 17.52 10.15
N SER A 65 -33.25 17.51 9.80
CA SER A 65 -32.18 17.26 10.77
C SER A 65 -32.22 18.26 11.93
N ALA A 66 -32.55 19.52 11.64
CA ALA A 66 -32.72 20.55 12.68
C ALA A 66 -33.79 20.21 13.73
N LEU A 67 -34.85 19.48 13.36
CA LEU A 67 -35.89 19.04 14.30
C LEU A 67 -35.35 17.99 15.25
N VAL A 68 -34.60 17.01 14.72
CA VAL A 68 -33.97 15.95 15.54
C VAL A 68 -32.91 16.54 16.47
N VAL A 69 -32.07 17.46 15.94
CA VAL A 69 -31.02 18.13 16.73
C VAL A 69 -31.65 18.95 17.87
N GLY A 70 -32.71 19.70 17.58
CA GLY A 70 -33.44 20.52 18.60
C GLY A 70 -34.07 19.66 19.67
N GLU A 71 -34.69 18.55 19.29
CA GLU A 71 -35.29 17.58 20.25
C GLU A 71 -34.23 16.97 21.21
N VAL A 72 -33.11 16.51 20.64
CA VAL A 72 -32.02 15.91 21.41
C VAL A 72 -31.34 16.93 22.31
N MET A 73 -31.08 18.14 21.81
CA MET A 73 -30.45 19.21 22.55
C MET A 73 -31.32 19.67 23.72
N GLY A 74 -32.62 19.88 23.47
CA GLY A 74 -33.53 20.38 24.49
C GLY A 74 -33.88 19.39 25.57
N LYS A 75 -33.83 18.08 25.29
CA LYS A 75 -34.29 17.05 26.24
C LYS A 75 -33.16 16.24 26.86
N TYR A 76 -32.04 16.00 26.18
CA TYR A 76 -31.08 14.97 26.61
C TYR A 76 -29.61 15.43 26.59
N HIS A 77 -29.20 16.31 25.63
CA HIS A 77 -27.80 16.61 25.43
C HIS A 77 -27.51 18.12 25.52
N PRO A 78 -27.13 18.67 26.69
CA PRO A 78 -26.98 20.10 26.94
C PRO A 78 -25.64 20.64 26.37
N HIS A 79 -25.39 20.42 25.08
CA HIS A 79 -24.18 20.86 24.36
C HIS A 79 -24.55 21.48 23.02
N GLY A 80 -23.59 22.06 22.31
CA GLY A 80 -23.81 22.74 21.04
C GLY A 80 -24.48 21.86 19.98
N ASP A 81 -25.36 22.44 19.21
CA ASP A 81 -26.13 21.81 18.13
C ASP A 81 -25.26 21.20 17.04
N SER A 82 -24.10 21.81 16.76
CA SER A 82 -23.12 21.29 15.81
C SER A 82 -22.60 19.92 16.20
N ALA A 83 -22.29 19.67 17.49
CA ALA A 83 -21.81 18.38 17.95
C ALA A 83 -22.86 17.26 17.76
N ILE A 84 -24.12 17.56 17.99
CA ILE A 84 -25.23 16.63 17.78
C ILE A 84 -25.44 16.38 16.29
N TYR A 85 -25.43 17.45 15.46
CA TYR A 85 -25.58 17.34 14.03
C TYR A 85 -24.45 16.55 13.37
N ASP A 86 -23.19 16.85 13.69
CA ASP A 86 -22.01 16.14 13.17
C ASP A 86 -22.05 14.64 13.54
N THR A 87 -22.55 14.33 14.73
CA THR A 87 -22.77 12.94 15.15
C THR A 87 -23.82 12.26 14.27
N ALA A 88 -24.95 12.91 14.03
CA ALA A 88 -26.00 12.38 13.15
C ALA A 88 -25.50 12.23 11.70
N VAL A 89 -24.72 13.19 11.22
CA VAL A 89 -24.09 13.14 9.90
C VAL A 89 -23.18 11.93 9.77
N ARG A 90 -22.27 11.70 10.72
CA ARG A 90 -21.37 10.52 10.70
C ARG A 90 -22.14 9.21 10.70
N MET A 91 -23.25 9.12 11.44
CA MET A 91 -24.11 7.92 11.46
C MET A 91 -24.83 7.67 10.14
N ALA A 92 -24.93 8.67 9.24
CA ALA A 92 -25.50 8.55 7.90
C ALA A 92 -24.46 8.31 6.78
N GLN A 93 -23.16 8.57 7.04
CA GLN A 93 -22.10 8.46 6.04
C GLN A 93 -21.68 7.01 5.80
N THR A 94 -21.77 6.56 4.56
CA THR A 94 -21.45 5.19 4.14
C THR A 94 -19.96 4.85 4.16
N TRP A 95 -19.09 5.85 4.21
CA TRP A 95 -17.64 5.71 4.34
C TRP A 95 -17.15 5.84 5.78
N SER A 96 -18.01 6.30 6.70
CA SER A 96 -17.69 6.45 8.13
C SER A 96 -18.11 5.24 8.95
N LEU A 97 -19.30 4.68 8.72
CA LEU A 97 -19.80 3.49 9.38
C LEU A 97 -19.97 2.32 8.41
N ARG A 98 -19.58 1.13 8.85
CA ARG A 98 -19.77 -0.09 8.06
C ARG A 98 -21.26 -0.41 7.85
N TYR A 99 -22.07 -0.21 8.89
CA TYR A 99 -23.53 -0.26 8.83
C TYR A 99 -24.09 1.06 9.35
N THR A 100 -24.58 1.89 8.45
CA THR A 100 -25.13 3.20 8.78
C THR A 100 -26.38 3.08 9.63
N LEU A 101 -26.51 3.91 10.65
CA LEU A 101 -27.62 3.91 11.59
C LEU A 101 -28.71 4.91 11.22
N ILE A 102 -28.35 5.93 10.45
CA ILE A 102 -29.26 6.98 9.98
C ILE A 102 -29.36 6.91 8.47
N ASP A 103 -30.57 7.05 7.94
CA ASP A 103 -30.88 7.24 6.54
C ASP A 103 -31.04 8.74 6.30
N GLY A 104 -30.09 9.32 5.54
CA GLY A 104 -30.02 10.75 5.26
C GLY A 104 -30.46 11.08 3.86
N GLN A 105 -31.17 12.21 3.70
CA GLN A 105 -31.51 12.81 2.42
C GLN A 105 -30.95 14.22 2.32
N GLY A 106 -30.16 14.50 1.29
CA GLY A 106 -29.44 15.75 1.07
C GLY A 106 -27.93 15.54 1.00
N ASN A 107 -27.16 16.60 1.23
CA ASN A 107 -25.70 16.57 1.24
C ASN A 107 -25.18 16.32 2.65
N PHE A 108 -24.60 15.14 2.88
CA PHE A 108 -23.96 14.73 4.14
C PHE A 108 -22.42 14.74 4.06
N GLY A 109 -21.85 15.50 3.13
CA GLY A 109 -20.40 15.55 2.89
C GLY A 109 -19.94 14.53 1.85
N SER A 110 -18.62 14.43 1.68
CA SER A 110 -17.98 13.49 0.74
C SER A 110 -16.72 12.90 1.32
N VAL A 111 -16.18 11.90 0.63
CA VAL A 111 -14.86 11.28 0.93
C VAL A 111 -13.71 12.29 0.70
N ASP A 112 -13.95 13.36 -0.02
CA ASP A 112 -13.02 14.48 -0.25
C ASP A 112 -12.91 15.44 0.93
N GLY A 113 -13.71 15.22 1.97
CA GLY A 113 -13.72 16.06 3.16
C GLY A 113 -14.64 17.28 3.05
N ASP A 114 -15.53 17.31 2.06
CA ASP A 114 -16.54 18.34 1.97
C ASP A 114 -17.43 18.32 3.21
N SER A 115 -17.77 19.52 3.68
CA SER A 115 -18.67 19.68 4.82
C SER A 115 -20.12 19.33 4.43
N PRO A 116 -20.89 18.75 5.35
CA PRO A 116 -22.32 18.54 5.14
C PRO A 116 -23.04 19.88 4.97
N ALA A 117 -24.17 19.87 4.26
CA ALA A 117 -25.04 21.02 4.21
C ALA A 117 -25.61 21.34 5.61
N ALA A 118 -25.95 22.60 5.87
CA ALA A 118 -26.52 23.00 7.15
C ALA A 118 -27.79 22.17 7.48
N MET A 119 -28.01 21.86 8.75
CA MET A 119 -29.09 20.96 9.25
C MET A 119 -30.52 21.35 8.84
N ARG A 120 -30.73 22.60 8.41
CA ARG A 120 -32.02 23.07 7.89
C ARG A 120 -32.32 22.55 6.47
N TYR A 121 -31.31 22.11 5.73
CA TYR A 121 -31.44 21.56 4.36
C TYR A 121 -31.50 20.06 4.31
N THR A 122 -30.86 19.37 5.25
CA THR A 122 -30.80 17.89 5.32
C THR A 122 -32.00 17.31 6.06
N GLU A 123 -32.33 16.06 5.72
CA GLU A 123 -33.42 15.32 6.33
C GLU A 123 -32.91 13.94 6.74
N VAL A 124 -33.47 13.41 7.83
CA VAL A 124 -33.02 12.15 8.42
C VAL A 124 -34.20 11.28 8.89
N ARG A 125 -33.96 9.98 8.92
CA ARG A 125 -34.78 8.97 9.60
C ARG A 125 -33.90 7.80 10.03
N MET A 126 -34.38 6.92 10.91
CA MET A 126 -33.64 5.71 11.24
C MET A 126 -33.51 4.76 10.05
N ARG A 127 -32.39 4.03 9.99
CA ARG A 127 -32.29 2.84 9.15
C ARG A 127 -33.05 1.68 9.78
N LYS A 128 -33.51 0.71 8.96
CA LYS A 128 -34.19 -0.49 9.47
C LYS A 128 -33.35 -1.28 10.48
N ILE A 129 -32.03 -1.35 10.26
CA ILE A 129 -31.11 -2.01 11.19
C ILE A 129 -31.08 -1.32 12.57
N THR A 130 -31.27 -0.01 12.63
CA THR A 130 -31.27 0.77 13.87
C THR A 130 -32.49 0.47 14.74
N GLU A 131 -33.61 0.08 14.12
CA GLU A 131 -34.81 -0.34 14.84
C GLU A 131 -34.56 -1.60 15.69
N GLU A 132 -33.62 -2.48 15.27
CA GLU A 132 -33.21 -3.65 16.10
C GLU A 132 -32.35 -3.24 17.32
N MET A 133 -31.77 -2.02 17.32
CA MET A 133 -31.04 -1.51 18.48
C MET A 133 -31.95 -0.94 19.57
N VAL A 134 -33.10 -0.40 19.20
CA VAL A 134 -34.07 0.20 20.13
C VAL A 134 -35.29 -0.71 20.41
N LYS A 135 -35.33 -1.89 19.79
CA LYS A 135 -36.44 -2.83 19.92
C LYS A 135 -36.63 -3.26 21.37
N ASP A 136 -37.86 -3.28 21.81
CA ASP A 136 -38.28 -3.64 23.20
C ASP A 136 -37.80 -2.66 24.30
N ILE A 137 -37.39 -1.42 23.97
CA ILE A 137 -36.94 -0.41 24.94
C ILE A 137 -38.09 0.01 25.92
N ASP A 138 -39.32 -0.10 25.49
CA ASP A 138 -40.55 0.18 26.22
C ASP A 138 -40.95 -0.93 27.17
N LYS A 139 -40.20 -2.05 27.21
CA LYS A 139 -40.49 -3.24 28.06
C LYS A 139 -39.56 -3.36 29.27
N GLU A 140 -39.09 -2.25 29.80
CA GLU A 140 -38.21 -2.21 30.99
C GLU A 140 -36.93 -3.07 30.84
N THR A 141 -36.44 -3.23 29.60
CA THR A 141 -35.30 -4.08 29.26
C THR A 141 -33.97 -3.55 29.70
N VAL A 142 -33.84 -2.22 29.86
CA VAL A 142 -32.64 -1.50 30.28
C VAL A 142 -32.99 -0.50 31.39
N ASP A 143 -31.95 -0.03 32.11
CA ASP A 143 -32.12 0.98 33.14
C ASP A 143 -32.21 2.37 32.53
N PHE A 144 -33.02 3.23 33.11
CA PHE A 144 -33.15 4.64 32.80
C PHE A 144 -32.55 5.47 33.93
N LYS A 145 -32.07 6.63 33.62
CA LYS A 145 -31.59 7.67 34.54
C LYS A 145 -32.19 9.01 34.18
N LEU A 146 -32.24 9.91 35.14
CA LEU A 146 -32.67 11.27 34.90
C LEU A 146 -31.69 11.97 33.92
N ASN A 147 -32.23 12.84 33.07
CA ASN A 147 -31.47 13.70 32.19
C ASN A 147 -30.75 14.82 32.99
N TYR A 148 -30.16 15.79 32.28
CA TYR A 148 -29.32 16.87 32.86
C TYR A 148 -30.11 17.85 33.77
N ASP A 149 -31.42 17.96 33.62
CA ASP A 149 -32.30 18.88 34.39
C ASP A 149 -33.37 18.15 35.23
N ASP A 150 -33.24 16.85 35.38
CA ASP A 150 -34.14 15.95 36.10
C ASP A 150 -35.59 15.95 35.61
N SER A 151 -35.85 16.53 34.43
CA SER A 151 -37.21 16.65 33.89
C SER A 151 -37.69 15.40 33.13
N ARG A 152 -36.78 14.55 32.70
CA ARG A 152 -37.05 13.36 31.87
C ARG A 152 -36.06 12.25 32.16
N GLU A 153 -36.42 11.07 31.72
CA GLU A 153 -35.57 9.89 31.81
C GLU A 153 -34.91 9.59 30.45
N GLU A 154 -33.65 9.16 30.46
CA GLU A 154 -32.92 8.66 29.30
C GLU A 154 -32.35 7.26 29.59
N PRO A 155 -32.26 6.37 28.57
CA PRO A 155 -31.71 5.03 28.78
C PRO A 155 -30.19 5.10 29.02
N THR A 156 -29.72 4.29 29.97
CA THR A 156 -28.29 4.15 30.27
C THR A 156 -27.53 3.39 29.14
N VAL A 157 -28.25 2.47 28.47
CA VAL A 157 -27.79 1.62 27.38
C VAL A 157 -28.98 1.24 26.50
N LEU A 158 -28.80 0.91 25.23
CA LEU A 158 -29.86 0.41 24.36
C LEU A 158 -29.94 -1.12 24.42
N PRO A 159 -31.20 -1.71 24.32
CA PRO A 159 -31.41 -3.17 24.32
C PRO A 159 -31.04 -3.80 22.97
N THR A 160 -29.90 -3.46 22.43
CA THR A 160 -29.49 -3.78 21.04
C THR A 160 -29.43 -5.28 20.76
N ARG A 161 -29.96 -5.72 19.62
CA ARG A 161 -29.80 -7.07 19.07
C ARG A 161 -28.56 -7.23 18.20
N ILE A 162 -27.82 -6.13 17.99
CA ILE A 162 -26.65 -6.08 17.10
C ILE A 162 -25.42 -5.88 17.98
N PRO A 163 -24.33 -6.63 17.77
CA PRO A 163 -23.04 -6.41 18.43
C PRO A 163 -22.34 -5.15 17.86
N ALA A 164 -22.97 -3.99 18.11
CA ALA A 164 -22.63 -2.75 17.40
C ALA A 164 -21.23 -2.25 17.69
N LEU A 165 -20.63 -2.58 18.84
CA LEU A 165 -19.25 -2.25 19.16
C LEU A 165 -18.26 -2.89 18.18
N LEU A 166 -18.46 -4.17 17.85
CA LEU A 166 -17.64 -4.88 16.85
C LEU A 166 -18.00 -4.48 15.43
N VAL A 167 -19.29 -4.38 15.11
CA VAL A 167 -19.77 -4.19 13.74
C VAL A 167 -19.42 -2.82 13.20
N ASN A 168 -19.56 -1.74 13.98
CA ASN A 168 -19.26 -0.37 13.56
C ASN A 168 -17.97 0.19 14.16
N GLY A 169 -17.40 -0.50 15.16
CA GLY A 169 -16.25 0.02 15.88
C GLY A 169 -16.54 1.31 16.64
N ALA A 170 -15.51 1.93 17.16
CA ALA A 170 -15.58 3.24 17.81
C ALA A 170 -14.22 3.93 17.79
N SER A 171 -14.19 5.25 17.69
CA SER A 171 -12.97 6.04 17.89
C SER A 171 -13.25 7.21 18.83
N GLY A 172 -12.32 7.52 19.73
CA GLY A 172 -12.49 8.62 20.69
C GLY A 172 -11.25 8.89 21.50
N ILE A 173 -11.06 10.15 21.86
CA ILE A 173 -9.95 10.62 22.67
C ILE A 173 -10.52 11.09 24.01
N ALA A 174 -10.09 10.45 25.10
CA ALA A 174 -10.40 10.83 26.47
C ALA A 174 -9.16 11.41 27.16
N VAL A 175 -9.28 11.76 28.43
CA VAL A 175 -8.12 12.21 29.21
C VAL A 175 -7.28 10.99 29.60
N GLY A 176 -6.03 10.96 29.20
CA GLY A 176 -5.09 9.89 29.51
C GLY A 176 -5.28 8.58 28.76
N MET A 177 -6.29 8.46 27.90
CA MET A 177 -6.55 7.26 27.08
C MET A 177 -7.32 7.59 25.81
N ALA A 178 -7.25 6.67 24.83
CA ALA A 178 -8.00 6.76 23.59
C ALA A 178 -8.56 5.39 23.24
N THR A 179 -9.66 5.37 22.50
CA THR A 179 -10.18 4.16 21.86
C THR A 179 -10.12 4.31 20.35
N ASN A 180 -9.78 3.22 19.67
CA ASN A 180 -9.80 3.15 18.21
C ASN A 180 -10.07 1.70 17.78
N MET A 181 -11.35 1.38 17.67
CA MET A 181 -11.84 0.04 17.35
C MET A 181 -12.23 -0.03 15.89
N PRO A 182 -11.73 -1.00 15.13
CA PRO A 182 -12.09 -1.16 13.73
C PRO A 182 -13.49 -1.77 13.60
N PRO A 183 -14.23 -1.47 12.53
CA PRO A 183 -15.48 -2.12 12.18
C PRO A 183 -15.25 -3.55 11.65
N HIS A 184 -16.28 -4.41 11.75
CA HIS A 184 -16.25 -5.80 11.28
C HIS A 184 -17.52 -6.16 10.51
N ASN A 185 -17.45 -7.22 9.72
CA ASN A 185 -18.58 -7.75 8.98
C ASN A 185 -19.66 -8.32 9.95
N LEU A 186 -20.93 -7.98 9.71
CA LEU A 186 -22.05 -8.38 10.57
C LEU A 186 -22.23 -9.91 10.59
N THR A 187 -22.19 -10.54 9.41
CA THR A 187 -22.34 -11.99 9.27
C THR A 187 -21.26 -12.74 10.04
N GLU A 188 -19.98 -12.31 9.87
CA GLU A 188 -18.85 -12.90 10.58
C GLU A 188 -18.97 -12.72 12.10
N THR A 189 -19.32 -11.51 12.54
CA THR A 189 -19.46 -11.19 13.98
C THR A 189 -20.62 -11.97 14.62
N ILE A 190 -21.76 -12.09 13.95
CA ILE A 190 -22.89 -12.88 14.46
C ILE A 190 -22.53 -14.36 14.50
N ASN A 191 -21.87 -14.90 13.48
CA ASN A 191 -21.45 -16.30 13.49
C ASN A 191 -20.47 -16.60 14.64
N ALA A 192 -19.54 -15.70 14.93
CA ALA A 192 -18.66 -15.82 16.11
C ALA A 192 -19.43 -15.73 17.42
N THR A 193 -20.43 -14.84 17.51
CA THR A 193 -21.28 -14.72 18.68
C THR A 193 -22.10 -15.98 18.91
N ILE A 194 -22.64 -16.59 17.87
CA ILE A 194 -23.35 -17.88 17.92
C ILE A 194 -22.39 -18.99 18.36
N ALA A 195 -21.17 -19.05 17.82
CA ALA A 195 -20.17 -20.04 18.24
C ALA A 195 -19.83 -19.90 19.74
N TYR A 196 -19.78 -18.67 20.26
CA TYR A 196 -19.58 -18.39 21.67
C TYR A 196 -20.80 -18.83 22.52
N VAL A 197 -22.03 -18.59 22.04
CA VAL A 197 -23.28 -19.05 22.72
C VAL A 197 -23.31 -20.57 22.80
N ASP A 198 -22.91 -21.27 21.73
CA ASP A 198 -22.89 -22.75 21.69
C ASP A 198 -21.72 -23.34 22.51
N ASN A 199 -20.61 -22.63 22.64
CA ASN A 199 -19.43 -23.01 23.42
C ASN A 199 -18.80 -21.79 24.12
N PRO A 200 -19.22 -21.50 25.38
CA PRO A 200 -18.69 -20.34 26.14
C PRO A 200 -17.18 -20.42 26.44
N ASP A 201 -16.57 -21.60 26.34
CA ASP A 201 -15.14 -21.80 26.58
C ASP A 201 -14.27 -21.63 25.32
N ILE A 202 -14.89 -21.31 24.18
CA ILE A 202 -14.18 -21.04 22.93
C ILE A 202 -13.10 -19.97 23.14
N ASP A 203 -11.90 -20.22 22.64
CA ASP A 203 -10.79 -19.28 22.70
C ASP A 203 -10.83 -18.25 21.56
N VAL A 204 -9.87 -17.31 21.56
CA VAL A 204 -9.79 -16.27 20.53
C VAL A 204 -9.51 -16.86 19.16
N ASP A 205 -8.63 -17.88 19.06
CA ASP A 205 -8.29 -18.52 17.79
C ASP A 205 -9.51 -19.26 17.17
N GLY A 206 -10.36 -19.87 18.01
CA GLY A 206 -11.64 -20.45 17.58
C GLY A 206 -12.61 -19.39 17.05
N LEU A 207 -12.70 -18.23 17.70
CA LEU A 207 -13.53 -17.11 17.23
C LEU A 207 -13.00 -16.49 15.94
N MET A 208 -11.70 -16.48 15.74
CA MET A 208 -11.04 -15.99 14.51
C MET A 208 -11.34 -16.87 13.28
N GLN A 209 -11.82 -18.08 13.44
CA GLN A 209 -12.35 -18.88 12.34
C GLN A 209 -13.61 -18.25 11.72
N HIS A 210 -14.36 -17.50 12.50
CA HIS A 210 -15.59 -16.81 12.09
C HIS A 210 -15.34 -15.34 11.77
N VAL A 211 -14.68 -14.57 12.65
CA VAL A 211 -14.30 -13.17 12.40
C VAL A 211 -12.85 -13.16 11.91
N LYS A 212 -12.69 -13.04 10.60
CA LYS A 212 -11.37 -13.16 9.97
C LYS A 212 -10.48 -11.95 10.18
N ALA A 213 -11.02 -10.74 10.04
CA ALA A 213 -10.29 -9.48 10.17
C ALA A 213 -11.29 -8.31 10.25
N PRO A 214 -10.86 -7.07 10.55
CA PRO A 214 -11.66 -5.87 10.33
C PRO A 214 -12.25 -5.81 8.92
N ASP A 215 -13.42 -5.17 8.78
CA ASP A 215 -14.10 -4.99 7.49
C ASP A 215 -14.50 -3.52 7.35
N PHE A 216 -13.66 -2.77 6.63
CA PHE A 216 -13.79 -1.32 6.53
C PHE A 216 -14.88 -0.89 5.54
N PRO A 217 -15.63 0.18 5.81
CA PRO A 217 -16.69 0.66 4.92
C PRO A 217 -16.18 1.09 3.55
N THR A 218 -14.93 1.54 3.45
CA THR A 218 -14.26 1.96 2.21
C THR A 218 -13.58 0.81 1.46
N GLY A 219 -13.72 -0.44 1.92
CA GLY A 219 -13.06 -1.60 1.32
C GLY A 219 -11.55 -1.63 1.60
N GLY A 220 -10.75 -1.73 0.55
CA GLY A 220 -9.31 -1.84 0.61
C GLY A 220 -8.81 -3.24 0.92
N ILE A 221 -7.48 -3.37 1.03
CA ILE A 221 -6.78 -4.64 1.26
C ILE A 221 -6.07 -4.58 2.60
N ILE A 222 -6.39 -5.50 3.50
CA ILE A 222 -5.63 -5.70 4.75
C ILE A 222 -4.37 -6.46 4.37
N TYR A 223 -3.21 -5.82 4.58
CA TYR A 223 -1.91 -6.33 4.16
C TYR A 223 -1.12 -6.86 5.35
N GLY A 224 -0.95 -8.18 5.41
CA GLY A 224 -0.36 -8.89 6.55
C GLY A 224 -1.37 -9.15 7.68
N TYR A 225 -1.23 -10.30 8.33
CA TYR A 225 -2.23 -10.79 9.31
C TYR A 225 -1.79 -10.68 10.77
N ASP A 226 -0.50 -10.48 11.04
CA ASP A 226 0.05 -10.45 12.41
C ASP A 226 -0.58 -9.37 13.28
N GLY A 227 -0.76 -8.16 12.73
CA GLY A 227 -1.39 -7.06 13.45
C GLY A 227 -2.87 -7.29 13.76
N VAL A 228 -3.60 -8.04 12.92
CA VAL A 228 -4.99 -8.46 13.18
C VAL A 228 -5.02 -9.47 14.31
N ARG A 229 -4.15 -10.47 14.28
CA ARG A 229 -4.04 -11.50 15.31
C ARG A 229 -3.71 -10.89 16.67
N GLU A 230 -2.70 -10.00 16.70
CA GLU A 230 -2.34 -9.26 17.91
C GLU A 230 -3.53 -8.47 18.49
N ALA A 231 -4.26 -7.74 17.61
CA ALA A 231 -5.43 -6.96 18.00
C ALA A 231 -6.56 -7.82 18.62
N PHE A 232 -6.83 -8.99 18.07
CA PHE A 232 -7.86 -9.89 18.56
C PHE A 232 -7.49 -10.55 19.88
N HIS A 233 -6.20 -10.88 20.10
CA HIS A 233 -5.73 -11.49 21.34
C HIS A 233 -5.55 -10.50 22.49
N THR A 234 -5.04 -9.28 22.19
CA THR A 234 -4.61 -8.34 23.24
C THR A 234 -5.48 -7.09 23.34
N GLY A 235 -6.37 -6.86 22.37
CA GLY A 235 -7.09 -5.59 22.21
C GLY A 235 -6.24 -4.45 21.64
N ARG A 236 -4.99 -4.71 21.25
CA ARG A 236 -4.08 -3.74 20.62
C ARG A 236 -3.36 -4.39 19.44
N GLY A 237 -3.15 -3.62 18.37
CA GLY A 237 -2.44 -4.12 17.20
C GLY A 237 -2.35 -3.06 16.12
N ARG A 238 -1.53 -3.32 15.11
CA ARG A 238 -1.35 -2.44 13.96
C ARG A 238 -1.79 -3.15 12.69
N VAL A 239 -2.96 -2.78 12.17
CA VAL A 239 -3.50 -3.31 10.92
C VAL A 239 -3.08 -2.40 9.77
N VAL A 240 -2.35 -2.96 8.79
CA VAL A 240 -1.95 -2.22 7.58
C VAL A 240 -3.05 -2.37 6.54
N VAL A 241 -3.52 -1.24 6.00
CA VAL A 241 -4.57 -1.18 4.98
C VAL A 241 -4.04 -0.50 3.74
N ARG A 242 -4.18 -1.14 2.60
CA ARG A 242 -3.87 -0.61 1.26
C ARG A 242 -5.15 -0.26 0.52
N GLY A 243 -5.11 0.83 -0.24
CA GLY A 243 -6.12 1.09 -1.25
C GLY A 243 -6.06 0.05 -2.36
N ARG A 244 -7.20 -0.24 -2.98
CA ARG A 244 -7.26 -1.13 -4.15
C ARG A 244 -6.83 -0.37 -5.38
N ALA A 245 -5.79 -0.85 -6.04
CA ALA A 245 -5.25 -0.26 -7.26
C ALA A 245 -5.06 -1.33 -8.34
N THR A 246 -5.42 -1.00 -9.58
CA THR A 246 -5.22 -1.82 -10.78
C THR A 246 -4.34 -1.09 -11.77
N ILE A 247 -3.60 -1.84 -12.58
CA ILE A 247 -2.80 -1.30 -13.67
C ILE A 247 -3.55 -1.58 -14.96
N GLU A 248 -3.87 -0.52 -15.72
CA GLU A 248 -4.63 -0.60 -16.96
C GLU A 248 -3.95 0.23 -18.04
N ASP A 249 -3.99 -0.25 -19.28
CA ASP A 249 -3.62 0.56 -20.46
C ASP A 249 -4.81 1.45 -20.84
N VAL A 250 -4.61 2.75 -20.78
CA VAL A 250 -5.60 3.74 -21.20
C VAL A 250 -5.01 4.58 -22.33
N ASN A 251 -5.50 4.38 -23.55
CA ASN A 251 -5.06 5.06 -24.77
C ASN A 251 -3.54 4.90 -25.04
N GLY A 252 -2.97 3.71 -24.85
CA GLY A 252 -1.56 3.41 -25.08
C GLY A 252 -0.61 3.95 -24.01
N ARG A 253 -1.15 4.23 -22.81
CA ARG A 253 -0.35 4.60 -21.64
C ARG A 253 -0.75 3.75 -20.44
N ASP A 254 0.23 3.25 -19.72
CA ASP A 254 0.00 2.59 -18.45
C ASP A 254 -0.54 3.59 -17.43
N CYS A 255 -1.63 3.23 -16.79
CA CYS A 255 -2.26 4.01 -15.74
C CYS A 255 -2.45 3.14 -14.49
N ILE A 256 -2.20 3.71 -13.33
CA ILE A 256 -2.59 3.11 -12.05
C ILE A 256 -3.94 3.71 -11.67
N ILE A 257 -4.96 2.86 -11.56
CA ILE A 257 -6.32 3.24 -11.25
C ILE A 257 -6.64 2.81 -9.82
N VAL A 258 -6.95 3.78 -8.96
CA VAL A 258 -7.33 3.53 -7.57
C VAL A 258 -8.85 3.58 -7.47
N SER A 259 -9.46 2.45 -7.10
CA SER A 259 -10.90 2.29 -6.92
C SER A 259 -11.34 2.34 -5.45
N GLU A 260 -10.44 2.08 -4.51
CA GLU A 260 -10.70 2.13 -3.07
C GLU A 260 -9.49 2.73 -2.34
N ILE A 261 -9.76 3.50 -1.29
CA ILE A 261 -8.73 4.10 -0.42
C ILE A 261 -8.84 3.54 1.00
N PRO A 262 -7.76 3.56 1.79
CA PRO A 262 -7.80 3.12 3.17
C PRO A 262 -8.81 3.92 4.00
N TYR A 263 -9.37 3.25 5.01
CA TYR A 263 -10.35 3.84 5.92
C TYR A 263 -9.82 5.10 6.61
N GLN A 264 -10.66 6.12 6.73
CA GLN A 264 -10.35 7.44 7.32
C GLN A 264 -9.33 8.28 6.52
N VAL A 265 -8.98 7.88 5.32
CA VAL A 265 -8.15 8.71 4.42
C VAL A 265 -9.03 9.67 3.63
N ASN A 266 -8.61 10.93 3.56
CA ASN A 266 -9.23 11.95 2.71
C ASN A 266 -8.67 11.83 1.29
N LYS A 267 -9.55 11.63 0.29
CA LYS A 267 -9.15 11.41 -1.11
C LYS A 267 -8.46 12.65 -1.70
N ALA A 268 -9.02 13.83 -1.52
CA ALA A 268 -8.48 15.07 -2.06
C ALA A 268 -7.09 15.41 -1.47
N GLU A 269 -6.91 15.25 -0.15
CA GLU A 269 -5.60 15.46 0.50
C GLU A 269 -4.57 14.41 0.07
N MET A 270 -4.98 13.16 -0.15
CA MET A 270 -4.09 12.12 -0.69
C MET A 270 -3.61 12.48 -2.09
N ILE A 271 -4.51 12.93 -2.99
CA ILE A 271 -4.17 13.37 -4.35
C ILE A 271 -3.22 14.55 -4.30
N LYS A 272 -3.54 15.59 -3.52
CA LYS A 272 -2.72 16.78 -3.35
C LYS A 272 -1.32 16.44 -2.86
N LYS A 273 -1.21 15.61 -1.82
CA LYS A 273 0.08 15.15 -1.29
C LYS A 273 0.89 14.37 -2.32
N THR A 274 0.23 13.56 -3.13
CA THR A 274 0.89 12.84 -4.22
C THR A 274 1.45 13.81 -5.28
N ALA A 275 0.67 14.82 -5.68
CA ALA A 275 1.12 15.85 -6.61
C ALA A 275 2.33 16.65 -6.06
N GLU A 276 2.32 17.00 -4.76
CA GLU A 276 3.46 17.62 -4.10
C GLU A 276 4.72 16.76 -4.19
N LEU A 277 4.62 15.45 -3.90
CA LEU A 277 5.75 14.51 -3.98
C LEU A 277 6.29 14.35 -5.41
N VAL A 278 5.41 14.39 -6.42
CA VAL A 278 5.81 14.37 -7.84
C VAL A 278 6.57 15.66 -8.19
N ASN A 279 6.09 16.83 -7.79
CA ASN A 279 6.74 18.11 -8.04
C ASN A 279 8.10 18.22 -7.32
N GLU A 280 8.20 17.66 -6.11
CA GLU A 280 9.45 17.57 -5.34
C GLU A 280 10.43 16.51 -5.89
N LYS A 281 10.06 15.78 -6.96
CA LYS A 281 10.83 14.67 -7.54
C LYS A 281 11.13 13.52 -6.56
N LYS A 282 10.35 13.39 -5.51
CA LYS A 282 10.42 12.26 -4.58
C LYS A 282 9.66 11.03 -5.09
N LEU A 283 8.66 11.27 -5.94
CA LEU A 283 7.84 10.27 -6.59
C LEU A 283 7.90 10.49 -8.10
N GLU A 284 8.81 9.79 -8.78
CA GLU A 284 9.00 9.85 -10.21
C GLU A 284 8.16 8.81 -10.95
N GLY A 285 7.96 9.00 -12.25
CA GLY A 285 7.24 8.06 -13.11
C GLY A 285 5.77 8.42 -13.35
N ILE A 286 5.22 9.44 -12.70
CA ILE A 286 3.85 9.94 -12.93
C ILE A 286 3.92 11.16 -13.84
N SER A 287 3.07 11.18 -14.89
CA SER A 287 2.93 12.31 -15.80
C SER A 287 1.72 13.18 -15.51
N ASP A 288 0.61 12.59 -15.03
CA ASP A 288 -0.64 13.30 -14.74
C ASP A 288 -1.42 12.58 -13.64
N ILE A 289 -2.25 13.32 -12.90
CA ILE A 289 -3.11 12.80 -11.84
C ILE A 289 -4.52 13.35 -12.06
N ARG A 290 -5.50 12.45 -12.17
CA ARG A 290 -6.89 12.81 -12.42
C ARG A 290 -7.80 12.18 -11.39
N ASP A 291 -8.79 12.91 -10.96
CA ASP A 291 -9.92 12.39 -10.20
C ASP A 291 -11.12 12.26 -11.15
N GLU A 292 -11.42 11.03 -11.52
CA GLU A 292 -12.54 10.67 -12.40
C GLU A 292 -13.70 10.02 -11.61
N SER A 293 -13.70 10.21 -10.27
CA SER A 293 -14.74 9.67 -9.40
C SER A 293 -16.11 10.26 -9.72
N ASP A 294 -17.13 9.41 -9.79
CA ASP A 294 -18.49 9.79 -10.05
C ASP A 294 -19.50 9.05 -9.14
N ARG A 295 -20.78 9.13 -9.43
CA ARG A 295 -21.84 8.41 -8.71
C ARG A 295 -21.75 6.89 -8.78
N ASN A 296 -20.96 6.33 -9.72
CA ASN A 296 -20.79 4.89 -9.89
C ASN A 296 -19.64 4.36 -9.05
N GLY A 297 -18.76 5.23 -8.56
CA GLY A 297 -17.65 4.85 -7.68
C GLY A 297 -16.46 5.78 -7.70
N MET A 298 -15.48 5.43 -6.90
CA MET A 298 -14.20 6.12 -6.84
C MET A 298 -13.31 5.67 -8.01
N ARG A 299 -12.67 6.63 -8.68
CA ARG A 299 -11.69 6.39 -9.73
C ARG A 299 -10.64 7.49 -9.74
N VAL A 300 -9.52 7.25 -9.07
CA VAL A 300 -8.35 8.14 -9.15
C VAL A 300 -7.35 7.52 -10.12
N VAL A 301 -6.96 8.28 -11.14
CA VAL A 301 -6.10 7.81 -12.23
C VAL A 301 -4.74 8.49 -12.16
N TYR A 302 -3.70 7.69 -11.98
CA TYR A 302 -2.31 8.13 -12.09
C TYR A 302 -1.78 7.70 -13.46
N VAL A 303 -1.65 8.65 -14.39
CA VAL A 303 -1.10 8.40 -15.74
C VAL A 303 0.41 8.31 -15.63
N LEU A 304 1.01 7.23 -16.11
CA LEU A 304 2.44 7.01 -16.01
C LEU A 304 3.20 7.63 -17.19
N LYS A 305 4.48 7.92 -16.99
CA LYS A 305 5.42 8.22 -18.07
C LYS A 305 5.70 6.93 -18.85
N ARG A 306 6.09 7.07 -20.14
CA ARG A 306 6.33 5.92 -21.03
C ARG A 306 7.44 4.97 -20.57
N ASP A 307 8.42 5.51 -19.86
CA ASP A 307 9.59 4.82 -19.32
C ASP A 307 9.40 4.32 -17.89
N ALA A 308 8.23 4.55 -17.30
CA ALA A 308 7.95 4.15 -15.92
C ALA A 308 7.51 2.69 -15.82
N VAL A 309 8.04 1.97 -14.85
CA VAL A 309 7.59 0.61 -14.51
C VAL A 309 6.40 0.69 -13.54
N PRO A 310 5.19 0.28 -13.95
CA PRO A 310 3.96 0.51 -13.17
C PRO A 310 4.02 -0.02 -11.74
N ASN A 311 4.54 -1.24 -11.53
CA ASN A 311 4.66 -1.83 -10.19
C ASN A 311 5.61 -1.06 -9.28
N VAL A 312 6.69 -0.50 -9.82
CA VAL A 312 7.64 0.33 -9.06
C VAL A 312 6.97 1.62 -8.60
N VAL A 313 6.20 2.26 -9.48
CA VAL A 313 5.44 3.48 -9.13
C VAL A 313 4.36 3.17 -8.10
N LEU A 314 3.62 2.07 -8.25
CA LEU A 314 2.61 1.62 -7.29
C LEU A 314 3.23 1.37 -5.91
N ASN A 315 4.37 0.71 -5.85
CA ASN A 315 5.10 0.48 -4.61
C ASN A 315 5.56 1.78 -3.95
N LYS A 316 6.02 2.75 -4.74
CA LYS A 316 6.35 4.10 -4.26
C LYS A 316 5.10 4.83 -3.74
N LEU A 317 3.95 4.72 -4.40
CA LEU A 317 2.67 5.26 -3.92
C LEU A 317 2.30 4.67 -2.55
N TYR A 318 2.37 3.36 -2.36
CA TYR A 318 2.14 2.73 -1.06
C TYR A 318 3.13 3.18 0.01
N LYS A 319 4.38 3.41 -0.33
CA LYS A 319 5.42 3.81 0.62
C LYS A 319 5.33 5.26 1.07
N PHE A 320 5.02 6.18 0.15
CA PHE A 320 5.16 7.63 0.39
C PHE A 320 3.82 8.37 0.52
N THR A 321 2.70 7.72 0.21
CA THR A 321 1.37 8.34 0.27
C THR A 321 0.44 7.60 1.23
N GLN A 322 -0.75 8.18 1.47
CA GLN A 322 -1.79 7.54 2.26
C GLN A 322 -2.53 6.41 1.52
N LEU A 323 -2.11 6.03 0.31
CA LEU A 323 -2.64 4.85 -0.38
C LEU A 323 -2.38 3.56 0.41
N GLN A 324 -1.35 3.54 1.25
CA GLN A 324 -1.19 2.60 2.35
C GLN A 324 -1.19 3.37 3.67
N SER A 325 -2.05 2.95 4.60
CA SER A 325 -2.18 3.51 5.94
C SER A 325 -2.17 2.42 6.98
N SER A 326 -1.83 2.74 8.21
CA SER A 326 -1.94 1.79 9.32
C SER A 326 -3.03 2.23 10.29
N PHE A 327 -3.97 1.33 10.56
CA PHE A 327 -4.99 1.49 11.58
C PHE A 327 -4.44 0.92 12.90
N SER A 328 -4.18 1.82 13.87
CA SER A 328 -3.71 1.42 15.20
C SER A 328 -4.90 1.02 16.05
N VAL A 329 -5.10 -0.27 16.23
CA VAL A 329 -6.19 -0.82 17.05
C VAL A 329 -5.90 -0.59 18.53
N ASN A 330 -6.88 -0.08 19.25
CA ASN A 330 -6.88 0.06 20.71
C ASN A 330 -8.33 -0.09 21.22
N ASN A 331 -8.70 -1.30 21.64
CA ASN A 331 -10.05 -1.68 21.98
C ASN A 331 -10.39 -1.32 23.42
N VAL A 332 -10.55 -0.03 23.71
CA VAL A 332 -10.93 0.48 25.03
C VAL A 332 -12.43 0.80 25.07
N ALA A 333 -13.20 0.15 25.94
CA ALA A 333 -14.62 0.42 26.15
C ALA A 333 -14.95 0.47 27.67
N LEU A 334 -16.13 0.97 27.97
CA LEU A 334 -16.65 1.01 29.34
C LEU A 334 -17.31 -0.32 29.68
N VAL A 335 -16.81 -0.98 30.72
CA VAL A 335 -17.40 -2.16 31.34
C VAL A 335 -17.85 -1.79 32.76
N GLY A 336 -19.14 -1.73 32.99
CA GLY A 336 -19.68 -1.29 34.30
C GLY A 336 -19.19 0.12 34.69
N GLY A 337 -19.06 1.04 33.73
CA GLY A 337 -18.58 2.40 33.92
C GLY A 337 -17.06 2.54 34.08
N ARG A 338 -16.27 1.49 33.93
CA ARG A 338 -14.81 1.49 34.02
C ARG A 338 -14.18 1.24 32.66
N PRO A 339 -13.17 2.02 32.24
CA PRO A 339 -12.48 1.79 30.98
C PRO A 339 -11.61 0.51 31.06
N MET A 340 -11.77 -0.39 30.10
CA MET A 340 -11.01 -1.63 29.99
C MET A 340 -10.56 -1.83 28.55
N THR A 341 -9.35 -2.37 28.36
CA THR A 341 -8.89 -2.86 27.05
C THR A 341 -9.41 -4.29 26.88
N LEU A 342 -10.12 -4.56 25.80
CA LEU A 342 -10.85 -5.81 25.59
C LEU A 342 -10.31 -6.55 24.36
N ASN A 343 -10.16 -7.86 24.49
CA ASN A 343 -9.91 -8.77 23.38
C ASN A 343 -11.23 -9.17 22.68
N LEU A 344 -11.14 -9.90 21.56
CA LEU A 344 -12.32 -10.28 20.77
C LEU A 344 -13.33 -11.10 21.61
N ARG A 345 -12.84 -12.06 22.40
CA ARG A 345 -13.71 -12.92 23.22
C ARG A 345 -14.43 -12.13 24.31
N GLU A 346 -13.76 -11.21 24.98
CA GLU A 346 -14.35 -10.37 26.03
C GLU A 346 -15.44 -9.44 25.47
N MET A 347 -15.24 -8.85 24.29
CA MET A 347 -16.27 -8.02 23.64
C MET A 347 -17.53 -8.83 23.31
N ILE A 348 -17.39 -10.04 22.79
CA ILE A 348 -18.51 -10.95 22.51
C ILE A 348 -19.20 -11.40 23.83
N HIS A 349 -18.40 -11.74 24.84
CA HIS A 349 -18.92 -12.11 26.15
C HIS A 349 -19.85 -11.05 26.74
N HIS A 350 -19.38 -9.80 26.83
CA HIS A 350 -20.19 -8.72 27.39
C HIS A 350 -21.45 -8.42 26.58
N PHE A 351 -21.38 -8.56 25.26
CA PHE A 351 -22.56 -8.44 24.41
C PHE A 351 -23.59 -9.56 24.69
N VAL A 352 -23.15 -10.81 24.78
CA VAL A 352 -24.04 -11.95 25.06
C VAL A 352 -24.67 -11.84 26.46
N GLU A 353 -23.90 -11.45 27.47
CA GLU A 353 -24.43 -11.21 28.84
C GLU A 353 -25.48 -10.08 28.82
N HIS A 354 -25.24 -9.00 28.10
CA HIS A 354 -26.22 -7.93 27.91
C HIS A 354 -27.51 -8.45 27.24
N ARG A 355 -27.39 -9.24 26.18
CA ARG A 355 -28.55 -9.85 25.51
C ARG A 355 -29.31 -10.78 26.44
N HIS A 356 -28.57 -11.56 27.22
CA HIS A 356 -29.22 -12.43 28.23
C HIS A 356 -30.03 -11.63 29.24
N GLU A 357 -29.47 -10.54 29.79
CA GLU A 357 -30.19 -9.65 30.71
C GLU A 357 -31.44 -9.03 30.05
N VAL A 358 -31.33 -8.54 28.82
CA VAL A 358 -32.45 -7.96 28.04
C VAL A 358 -33.56 -8.99 27.84
N VAL A 359 -33.26 -10.24 27.50
CA VAL A 359 -34.23 -11.31 27.31
C VAL A 359 -34.93 -11.62 28.63
N VAL A 360 -34.19 -11.72 29.75
CA VAL A 360 -34.79 -11.96 31.10
C VAL A 360 -35.71 -10.82 31.47
N ARG A 361 -35.32 -9.57 31.35
CA ARG A 361 -36.12 -8.39 31.71
C ARG A 361 -37.35 -8.26 30.82
N ARG A 362 -37.22 -8.45 29.52
CA ARG A 362 -38.35 -8.48 28.58
C ARG A 362 -39.34 -9.56 28.96
N THR A 363 -38.89 -10.77 29.23
CA THR A 363 -39.75 -11.89 29.60
C THR A 363 -40.48 -11.63 30.93
N LYS A 364 -39.80 -11.02 31.90
CA LYS A 364 -40.45 -10.61 33.16
C LYS A 364 -41.55 -9.59 32.94
N TYR A 365 -41.30 -8.59 32.08
CA TYR A 365 -42.30 -7.58 31.73
C TYR A 365 -43.48 -8.21 31.00
N GLU A 366 -43.24 -9.03 29.96
CA GLU A 366 -44.29 -9.70 29.19
C GLU A 366 -45.10 -10.67 30.08
N LEU A 367 -44.43 -11.41 30.99
CA LEU A 367 -45.10 -12.27 31.98
C LEU A 367 -46.02 -11.45 32.88
N SER A 368 -45.52 -10.33 33.44
CA SER A 368 -46.32 -9.45 34.29
C SER A 368 -47.56 -8.89 33.57
N GLN A 369 -47.40 -8.49 32.30
CA GLN A 369 -48.55 -8.01 31.50
C GLN A 369 -49.51 -9.13 31.16
N ALA A 370 -49.03 -10.33 30.85
CA ALA A 370 -49.84 -11.50 30.57
C ALA A 370 -50.61 -11.95 31.82
N GLU A 371 -49.96 -11.98 32.99
CA GLU A 371 -50.62 -12.32 34.28
C GLU A 371 -51.67 -11.29 34.64
N LYS A 372 -51.41 -9.97 34.50
CA LYS A 372 -52.40 -8.92 34.71
C LYS A 372 -53.62 -9.06 33.78
N ARG A 373 -53.38 -9.40 32.51
CA ARG A 373 -54.44 -9.60 31.52
C ARG A 373 -55.24 -10.85 31.79
N ALA A 374 -54.57 -11.98 32.09
CA ALA A 374 -55.21 -13.25 32.47
C ALA A 374 -56.08 -13.09 33.71
N HIS A 375 -55.61 -12.37 34.74
CA HIS A 375 -56.35 -12.07 35.95
C HIS A 375 -57.67 -11.33 35.67
N VAL A 376 -57.63 -10.33 34.77
CA VAL A 376 -58.84 -9.63 34.34
C VAL A 376 -59.82 -10.58 33.62
N LEU A 377 -59.30 -11.40 32.68
CA LEU A 377 -60.10 -12.33 31.89
C LEU A 377 -60.72 -13.42 32.77
N GLU A 378 -60.02 -13.91 33.78
CA GLU A 378 -60.55 -14.86 34.80
C GLU A 378 -61.75 -14.26 35.48
N GLY A 379 -61.67 -13.04 35.97
CA GLY A 379 -62.77 -12.31 36.53
C GLY A 379 -63.99 -12.16 35.62
N LEU A 380 -63.75 -11.87 34.37
CA LEU A 380 -64.76 -11.77 33.32
C LEU A 380 -65.46 -13.12 33.06
N LEU A 381 -64.72 -14.25 33.05
CA LEU A 381 -65.26 -15.58 32.90
C LEU A 381 -66.15 -15.95 34.05
N ILE A 382 -65.71 -15.67 35.32
CA ILE A 382 -66.56 -15.86 36.51
C ILE A 382 -67.83 -15.04 36.40
N ALA A 383 -67.75 -13.79 35.93
CA ALA A 383 -68.92 -12.94 35.76
C ALA A 383 -69.87 -13.45 34.67
N ILE A 384 -69.41 -14.00 33.63
CA ILE A 384 -70.18 -14.55 32.50
C ILE A 384 -70.83 -15.89 32.92
N ASP A 385 -70.12 -16.71 33.68
CA ASP A 385 -70.70 -17.98 34.27
C ASP A 385 -71.80 -17.74 35.28
N HIS A 386 -71.81 -16.58 35.93
CA HIS A 386 -72.85 -16.18 36.90
C HIS A 386 -73.63 -14.94 36.44
N LEU A 387 -73.85 -14.78 35.11
CA LEU A 387 -74.32 -13.56 34.47
C LEU A 387 -75.58 -12.96 35.11
N ASP A 388 -76.61 -13.75 35.32
CA ASP A 388 -77.87 -13.30 35.90
C ASP A 388 -77.69 -12.75 37.34
N ALA A 389 -76.87 -13.42 38.14
CA ALA A 389 -76.58 -13.02 39.52
C ALA A 389 -75.73 -11.72 39.54
N VAL A 390 -74.84 -11.55 38.63
CA VAL A 390 -73.99 -10.33 38.46
C VAL A 390 -74.83 -9.15 38.02
N ILE A 391 -75.74 -9.32 37.03
CA ILE A 391 -76.63 -8.29 36.56
C ILE A 391 -77.61 -7.88 37.66
N ALA A 392 -78.20 -8.81 38.39
CA ALA A 392 -79.14 -8.56 39.53
C ALA A 392 -78.44 -7.76 40.63
N LEU A 393 -77.16 -8.11 40.94
CA LEU A 393 -76.39 -7.39 41.96
C LEU A 393 -76.08 -5.93 41.50
N ILE A 394 -75.62 -5.74 40.28
CA ILE A 394 -75.26 -4.40 39.72
C ILE A 394 -76.54 -3.54 39.72
N ARG A 395 -77.69 -4.05 39.24
CA ARG A 395 -78.94 -3.30 39.20
C ARG A 395 -79.53 -3.02 40.60
N GLY A 396 -79.26 -3.84 41.61
CA GLY A 396 -79.66 -3.67 42.95
C GLY A 396 -78.78 -2.70 43.76
N SER A 397 -77.60 -2.41 43.36
CA SER A 397 -76.65 -1.52 44.02
C SER A 397 -77.03 -0.03 43.81
N LYS A 398 -76.87 0.79 44.84
CA LYS A 398 -77.15 2.24 44.77
C LYS A 398 -76.06 3.08 44.20
N THR A 399 -74.80 2.65 44.38
CA THR A 399 -73.58 3.32 43.84
C THR A 399 -72.73 2.33 43.14
N VAL A 400 -71.75 2.87 42.28
CA VAL A 400 -70.80 2.01 41.64
C VAL A 400 -69.83 1.32 42.62
N ASP A 401 -69.54 1.96 43.77
CA ASP A 401 -68.74 1.39 44.86
C ASP A 401 -69.48 0.24 45.55
N ASP A 402 -70.80 0.40 45.87
CA ASP A 402 -71.59 -0.67 46.39
C ASP A 402 -71.67 -1.90 45.48
N ALA A 403 -71.77 -1.69 44.19
CA ALA A 403 -71.72 -2.75 43.19
C ALA A 403 -70.37 -3.43 43.16
N LYS A 404 -69.28 -2.67 43.23
CA LYS A 404 -67.89 -3.18 43.30
C LYS A 404 -67.71 -4.07 44.53
N ASP A 405 -67.99 -3.54 45.70
CA ASP A 405 -67.86 -4.27 46.96
C ASP A 405 -68.76 -5.51 47.00
N GLY A 406 -69.98 -5.44 46.46
CA GLY A 406 -70.83 -6.56 46.26
C GLY A 406 -70.29 -7.66 45.36
N LEU A 407 -69.67 -7.29 44.26
CA LEU A 407 -69.01 -8.23 43.36
C LEU A 407 -67.81 -8.91 44.03
N MET A 408 -67.00 -8.17 44.79
CA MET A 408 -65.85 -8.67 45.50
C MET A 408 -66.27 -9.70 46.57
N ASN A 409 -67.25 -9.34 47.39
CA ASN A 409 -67.68 -10.17 48.51
C ASN A 409 -68.45 -11.42 48.07
N LYS A 410 -69.31 -11.34 47.06
CA LYS A 410 -70.16 -12.44 46.63
C LYS A 410 -69.47 -13.46 45.71
N PHE A 411 -68.53 -12.99 44.81
CA PHE A 411 -67.93 -13.87 43.88
C PHE A 411 -66.41 -14.05 44.11
N GLY A 412 -65.88 -13.49 45.24
CA GLY A 412 -64.45 -13.61 45.58
C GLY A 412 -63.51 -12.90 44.61
N LEU A 413 -64.03 -11.85 43.93
CA LEU A 413 -63.29 -11.13 42.90
C LEU A 413 -62.36 -10.08 43.53
N SER A 414 -61.22 -9.80 42.85
CA SER A 414 -60.33 -8.67 43.16
C SER A 414 -60.97 -7.34 42.77
N GLU A 415 -60.49 -6.23 43.35
CA GLU A 415 -60.97 -4.88 42.99
C GLU A 415 -60.80 -4.61 41.51
N ILE A 416 -59.67 -5.06 40.93
CA ILE A 416 -59.34 -4.92 39.50
C ILE A 416 -60.32 -5.69 38.62
N GLN A 417 -60.66 -6.92 38.99
CA GLN A 417 -61.66 -7.76 38.32
C GLN A 417 -63.07 -7.15 38.43
N ALA A 418 -63.43 -6.67 39.60
CA ALA A 418 -64.73 -6.03 39.82
C ALA A 418 -64.90 -4.76 39.00
N LYS A 419 -63.91 -3.91 38.95
CA LYS A 419 -63.87 -2.72 38.08
C LYS A 419 -63.99 -3.11 36.60
N ALA A 420 -63.23 -4.08 36.10
CA ALA A 420 -63.30 -4.55 34.72
C ALA A 420 -64.73 -5.09 34.39
N ILE A 421 -65.43 -5.74 35.32
CA ILE A 421 -66.78 -6.21 35.11
C ILE A 421 -67.78 -5.05 35.03
N LEU A 422 -67.60 -4.01 35.85
CA LEU A 422 -68.45 -2.83 35.81
C LEU A 422 -68.29 -1.98 34.57
N GLU A 423 -67.10 -2.01 33.95
CA GLU A 423 -66.74 -1.34 32.65
C GLU A 423 -67.15 -2.17 31.43
N LEU A 424 -67.65 -3.41 31.63
CA LEU A 424 -67.99 -4.32 30.55
C LEU A 424 -69.20 -3.80 29.75
N ARG A 425 -69.06 -3.69 28.43
CA ARG A 425 -70.14 -3.32 27.54
C ARG A 425 -71.07 -4.52 27.33
N LEU A 426 -72.45 -4.28 27.40
CA LEU A 426 -73.46 -5.30 27.17
C LEU A 426 -73.24 -6.15 25.87
N GLN A 427 -72.62 -5.54 24.84
CA GLN A 427 -72.28 -6.19 23.59
C GLN A 427 -71.27 -7.39 23.74
N LYS A 428 -70.47 -7.42 24.82
CA LYS A 428 -69.52 -8.49 25.14
C LYS A 428 -70.09 -9.64 25.91
N LEU A 429 -71.37 -9.64 26.20
CA LEU A 429 -72.12 -10.69 26.96
C LEU A 429 -72.73 -11.80 26.04
N THR A 430 -72.49 -11.72 24.70
CA THR A 430 -72.97 -12.73 23.75
C THR A 430 -72.15 -14.04 23.84
N GLY A 431 -72.78 -15.19 23.54
CA GLY A 431 -72.09 -16.50 23.57
C GLY A 431 -70.79 -16.56 22.70
N LEU A 432 -70.83 -15.92 21.55
CA LEU A 432 -69.65 -15.83 20.65
C LEU A 432 -68.47 -15.07 21.31
N GLU A 433 -68.74 -14.04 22.12
CA GLU A 433 -67.70 -13.28 22.84
C GLU A 433 -67.18 -14.06 24.05
N ARG A 434 -68.03 -14.89 24.71
CA ARG A 434 -67.59 -15.80 25.75
C ARG A 434 -66.55 -16.80 25.26
N ASP A 435 -66.76 -17.40 24.08
CA ASP A 435 -65.82 -18.36 23.51
C ASP A 435 -64.50 -17.67 23.12
N LYS A 436 -64.54 -16.43 22.65
CA LYS A 436 -63.34 -15.63 22.39
C LYS A 436 -62.56 -15.30 23.68
N ILE A 437 -63.22 -14.87 24.73
CA ILE A 437 -62.57 -14.57 26.03
C ILE A 437 -61.94 -15.85 26.61
N LYS A 438 -62.60 -16.99 26.51
CA LYS A 438 -62.03 -18.27 26.94
C LYS A 438 -60.85 -18.72 26.12
N ALA A 439 -60.87 -18.51 24.79
CA ALA A 439 -59.76 -18.81 23.93
C ALA A 439 -58.56 -17.89 24.22
N GLU A 440 -58.78 -16.56 24.37
CA GLU A 440 -57.77 -15.59 24.79
C GLU A 440 -57.13 -15.95 26.14
N PHE A 441 -57.95 -16.36 27.11
CA PHE A 441 -57.47 -16.80 28.44
C PHE A 441 -56.57 -18.04 28.33
N ASN A 442 -56.98 -19.07 27.59
CA ASN A 442 -56.19 -20.27 27.41
C ASN A 442 -54.87 -19.99 26.71
N GLU A 443 -54.88 -19.17 25.64
CA GLU A 443 -53.68 -18.74 24.94
C GLU A 443 -52.72 -17.99 25.89
N LEU A 444 -53.24 -17.07 26.72
CA LEU A 444 -52.43 -16.37 27.71
C LEU A 444 -51.83 -17.31 28.77
N MET A 445 -52.58 -18.34 29.21
CA MET A 445 -52.06 -19.34 30.15
C MET A 445 -50.92 -20.17 29.57
N GLU A 446 -50.98 -20.52 28.28
CA GLU A 446 -49.88 -21.15 27.55
C GLU A 446 -48.67 -20.22 27.43
N GLN A 447 -48.89 -18.94 27.12
CA GLN A 447 -47.82 -17.92 27.07
C GLN A 447 -47.18 -17.73 28.45
N ILE A 448 -47.96 -17.64 29.55
CA ILE A 448 -47.46 -17.52 30.92
C ILE A 448 -46.60 -18.73 31.28
N ALA A 449 -47.04 -19.95 30.93
CA ALA A 449 -46.25 -21.16 31.15
C ALA A 449 -44.94 -21.14 30.37
N TYR A 450 -44.98 -20.68 29.14
CA TYR A 450 -43.79 -20.52 28.28
C TYR A 450 -42.83 -19.45 28.83
N PHE A 451 -43.33 -18.28 29.27
CA PHE A 451 -42.50 -17.25 29.88
C PHE A 451 -41.83 -17.71 31.17
N LYS A 452 -42.53 -18.48 32.00
CA LYS A 452 -41.94 -19.08 33.21
C LYS A 452 -40.83 -20.06 32.87
N ARG A 453 -41.01 -20.89 31.85
CA ARG A 453 -39.93 -21.76 31.34
C ARG A 453 -38.71 -20.96 30.85
N ILE A 454 -38.90 -19.87 30.11
CA ILE A 454 -37.79 -19.02 29.69
C ILE A 454 -37.02 -18.48 30.91
N LEU A 455 -37.69 -18.09 31.97
CA LEU A 455 -37.05 -17.57 33.18
C LEU A 455 -36.31 -18.67 33.97
N ASP A 456 -36.77 -19.91 33.92
CA ASP A 456 -36.17 -21.02 34.66
C ASP A 456 -35.02 -21.68 33.88
N GLU A 457 -35.15 -21.85 32.57
CA GLU A 457 -34.22 -22.59 31.71
C GLU A 457 -33.22 -21.66 31.04
N LYS A 458 -31.91 -21.71 31.41
CA LYS A 458 -30.85 -20.90 30.76
C LYS A 458 -30.65 -21.27 29.28
N ASP A 459 -30.73 -22.57 28.99
CA ASP A 459 -30.49 -23.05 27.61
C ASP A 459 -31.58 -22.53 26.66
N LEU A 460 -32.82 -22.42 27.11
CA LEU A 460 -33.90 -21.83 26.31
C LEU A 460 -33.65 -20.34 26.04
N ARG A 461 -33.13 -19.58 27.02
CA ARG A 461 -32.74 -18.18 26.80
C ARG A 461 -31.63 -18.06 25.77
N MET A 462 -30.62 -18.92 25.82
CA MET A 462 -29.54 -18.93 24.86
C MET A 462 -30.02 -19.30 23.44
N ALA A 463 -30.96 -20.23 23.33
CA ALA A 463 -31.61 -20.57 22.06
C ALA A 463 -32.38 -19.38 21.47
N ILE A 464 -33.13 -18.62 22.30
CA ILE A 464 -33.82 -17.40 21.85
C ILE A 464 -32.82 -16.33 21.36
N ILE A 465 -31.71 -16.12 22.07
CA ILE A 465 -30.68 -15.18 21.67
C ILE A 465 -30.09 -15.59 20.33
N LYS A 466 -29.82 -16.88 20.14
CA LYS A 466 -29.28 -17.43 18.87
C LYS A 466 -30.28 -17.23 17.73
N GLU A 467 -31.57 -17.49 17.93
CA GLU A 467 -32.62 -17.28 16.93
C GLU A 467 -32.73 -15.82 16.53
N GLU A 468 -32.71 -14.88 17.47
CA GLU A 468 -32.73 -13.44 17.21
C GLU A 468 -31.48 -12.97 16.44
N LEU A 469 -30.30 -13.53 16.75
CA LEU A 469 -29.06 -13.23 16.03
C LEU A 469 -29.10 -13.76 14.59
N VAL A 470 -29.66 -14.97 14.38
CA VAL A 470 -29.85 -15.53 13.04
C VAL A 470 -30.82 -14.66 12.23
N GLU A 471 -31.92 -14.21 12.79
CA GLU A 471 -32.87 -13.30 12.15
C GLU A 471 -32.17 -12.00 11.68
N VAL A 472 -31.35 -11.39 12.55
CA VAL A 472 -30.59 -10.17 12.23
C VAL A 472 -29.57 -10.44 11.12
N ARG A 473 -28.82 -11.55 11.20
CA ARG A 473 -27.84 -11.94 10.19
C ARG A 473 -28.49 -12.12 8.83
N ASP A 474 -29.56 -12.87 8.75
CA ASP A 474 -30.21 -13.23 7.48
C ASP A 474 -30.92 -12.03 6.83
N LYS A 475 -31.32 -11.03 7.64
CA LYS A 475 -31.99 -9.82 7.16
C LYS A 475 -31.05 -8.69 6.77
N TYR A 476 -29.91 -8.55 7.44
CA TYR A 476 -28.99 -7.41 7.29
C TYR A 476 -27.56 -7.79 6.95
N GLY A 477 -27.21 -9.08 6.95
CA GLY A 477 -25.88 -9.56 6.59
C GLY A 477 -25.54 -9.27 5.13
N ASP A 478 -24.30 -8.94 4.88
CA ASP A 478 -23.74 -8.71 3.56
C ASP A 478 -22.35 -9.35 3.44
N GLU A 479 -21.78 -9.29 2.24
CA GLU A 479 -20.43 -9.77 1.98
C GLU A 479 -19.37 -8.80 2.55
N ARG A 480 -18.18 -9.34 2.81
CA ARG A 480 -17.01 -8.58 3.22
C ARG A 480 -16.60 -7.60 2.12
N ARG A 481 -16.26 -6.37 2.50
CA ARG A 481 -15.73 -5.35 1.59
C ARG A 481 -14.22 -5.35 1.52
N SER A 482 -13.55 -5.47 2.68
CA SER A 482 -12.09 -5.48 2.75
C SER A 482 -11.54 -6.86 2.40
N GLU A 483 -10.61 -6.92 1.45
CA GLU A 483 -9.87 -8.12 1.09
C GLU A 483 -8.74 -8.40 2.11
N ILE A 484 -8.32 -9.64 2.26
CA ILE A 484 -7.25 -10.02 3.20
C ILE A 484 -6.11 -10.66 2.42
N GLU A 485 -4.95 -10.05 2.47
CA GLU A 485 -3.69 -10.60 1.97
C GLU A 485 -2.86 -11.09 3.17
N TYR A 486 -2.87 -12.39 3.40
CA TYR A 486 -2.26 -13.03 4.58
C TYR A 486 -0.73 -12.95 4.59
N ALA A 487 -0.09 -13.03 3.42
CA ALA A 487 1.34 -12.91 3.25
C ALA A 487 1.75 -11.43 3.18
N GLY A 488 1.90 -10.80 4.33
CA GLY A 488 2.45 -9.45 4.43
C GLY A 488 3.96 -9.51 4.67
N GLY A 489 4.74 -8.71 3.94
CA GLY A 489 6.15 -8.50 4.18
C GLY A 489 6.48 -7.01 4.17
N ASP A 490 7.54 -6.60 4.90
CA ASP A 490 8.05 -5.25 4.76
C ASP A 490 8.49 -5.02 3.31
N MET A 491 8.03 -3.92 2.71
CA MET A 491 8.41 -3.49 1.37
C MET A 491 9.91 -3.24 1.34
N ARG A 492 10.64 -4.02 0.53
CA ARG A 492 12.09 -3.89 0.39
C ARG A 492 12.43 -2.68 -0.48
N ILE A 493 13.61 -2.11 -0.30
CA ILE A 493 14.09 -0.98 -1.11
C ILE A 493 14.14 -1.38 -2.60
N GLU A 494 14.46 -2.64 -2.88
CA GLU A 494 14.49 -3.21 -4.23
C GLU A 494 13.14 -3.13 -4.94
N ASP A 495 12.03 -3.31 -4.23
CA ASP A 495 10.67 -3.25 -4.80
C ASP A 495 10.26 -1.85 -5.31
N MET A 496 11.05 -0.83 -4.95
CA MET A 496 10.85 0.58 -5.34
C MET A 496 11.84 1.06 -6.42
N ILE A 497 12.73 0.20 -6.89
CA ILE A 497 13.77 0.53 -7.86
C ILE A 497 13.56 -0.35 -9.08
N ALA A 498 13.50 0.26 -10.27
CA ALA A 498 13.42 -0.47 -11.52
C ALA A 498 14.70 -1.30 -11.73
N ASP A 499 14.54 -2.56 -12.17
CA ASP A 499 15.66 -3.43 -12.50
C ASP A 499 16.12 -3.14 -13.92
N GLU A 500 17.00 -2.16 -14.07
CA GLU A 500 17.56 -1.68 -15.34
C GLU A 500 19.06 -1.93 -15.41
N ASP A 501 19.56 -2.12 -16.64
CA ASP A 501 20.98 -2.20 -16.87
C ASP A 501 21.63 -0.81 -16.79
N VAL A 502 22.69 -0.73 -16.00
CA VAL A 502 23.48 0.49 -15.78
C VAL A 502 24.95 0.25 -16.07
N VAL A 503 25.62 1.29 -16.52
CA VAL A 503 27.09 1.29 -16.70
C VAL A 503 27.72 1.81 -15.41
N ILE A 504 28.53 0.98 -14.78
CA ILE A 504 29.33 1.37 -13.64
C ILE A 504 30.72 1.75 -14.11
N THR A 505 31.20 2.91 -13.68
CA THR A 505 32.56 3.36 -13.94
C THR A 505 33.30 3.57 -12.63
N ILE A 506 34.56 3.09 -12.58
CA ILE A 506 35.45 3.30 -11.44
C ILE A 506 36.72 3.96 -11.97
N SER A 507 37.12 5.10 -11.41
CA SER A 507 38.35 5.77 -11.76
C SER A 507 39.55 5.24 -10.98
N HIS A 508 40.76 5.54 -11.47
CA HIS A 508 42.03 5.17 -10.83
C HIS A 508 42.14 5.67 -9.37
N MET A 509 41.61 6.87 -9.10
CA MET A 509 41.53 7.43 -7.75
C MET A 509 40.35 6.87 -6.91
N GLY A 510 39.61 5.89 -7.43
CA GLY A 510 38.51 5.21 -6.73
C GLY A 510 37.19 5.96 -6.69
N TYR A 511 36.91 6.85 -7.65
CA TYR A 511 35.57 7.45 -7.80
C TYR A 511 34.68 6.48 -8.58
N VAL A 512 33.48 6.21 -8.07
CA VAL A 512 32.50 5.30 -8.65
C VAL A 512 31.19 6.02 -8.91
N LYS A 513 30.55 5.68 -10.03
CA LYS A 513 29.17 6.09 -10.37
C LYS A 513 28.49 5.00 -11.19
N ARG A 514 27.17 5.02 -11.17
CA ARG A 514 26.34 4.29 -12.16
C ARG A 514 25.68 5.30 -13.10
N THR A 515 25.54 4.92 -14.34
CA THR A 515 24.92 5.74 -15.40
C THR A 515 23.98 4.84 -16.19
N PRO A 516 22.74 5.23 -16.48
CA PRO A 516 21.85 4.45 -17.33
C PRO A 516 22.51 4.07 -18.64
N LEU A 517 22.36 2.82 -19.08
CA LEU A 517 23.00 2.33 -20.30
C LEU A 517 22.57 3.12 -21.53
N THR A 518 21.37 3.68 -21.52
CA THR A 518 20.80 4.51 -22.60
C THR A 518 21.58 5.79 -22.88
N GLU A 519 22.39 6.30 -21.95
CA GLU A 519 23.25 7.47 -22.17
C GLU A 519 24.46 7.19 -23.08
N TYR A 520 24.77 5.91 -23.40
CA TYR A 520 25.93 5.53 -24.22
C TYR A 520 25.52 5.14 -25.64
N ARG A 521 25.79 6.01 -26.62
CA ARG A 521 25.51 5.75 -28.05
C ARG A 521 26.51 4.79 -28.67
N THR A 522 26.06 3.91 -29.58
CA THR A 522 26.89 3.00 -30.33
C THR A 522 27.66 3.77 -31.41
N GLN A 523 28.98 3.50 -31.58
CA GLN A 523 29.85 4.08 -32.62
C GLN A 523 30.53 2.97 -33.45
N SER A 524 30.83 3.24 -34.72
CA SER A 524 31.59 2.31 -35.54
C SER A 524 33.07 2.30 -35.15
N ARG A 525 33.80 1.21 -35.48
CA ARG A 525 35.24 1.13 -35.25
C ARG A 525 35.99 2.29 -35.92
N GLY A 526 37.08 2.74 -35.28
CA GLY A 526 37.90 3.87 -35.81
C GLY A 526 37.30 5.25 -35.48
N GLY A 527 36.27 5.36 -34.69
CA GLY A 527 35.75 6.64 -34.20
C GLY A 527 36.65 7.24 -33.11
N VAL A 528 36.54 8.56 -32.92
CA VAL A 528 37.33 9.32 -31.93
C VAL A 528 36.87 9.08 -30.49
N GLY A 529 35.68 8.43 -30.29
CA GLY A 529 35.09 8.21 -28.97
C GLY A 529 34.37 9.44 -28.45
N SER A 530 33.80 9.31 -27.24
CA SER A 530 33.17 10.40 -26.54
C SER A 530 33.61 10.41 -25.06
N ARG A 531 33.58 11.58 -24.41
CA ARG A 531 34.05 11.73 -23.04
C ARG A 531 33.12 10.95 -22.08
N GLY A 532 33.65 9.93 -21.41
CA GLY A 532 32.93 9.05 -20.52
C GLY A 532 32.86 9.52 -19.06
N ALA A 533 33.74 10.42 -18.64
CA ALA A 533 33.75 11.10 -17.36
C ALA A 533 34.59 12.36 -17.39
N THR A 534 34.32 13.30 -16.49
CA THR A 534 35.25 14.41 -16.20
C THR A 534 36.11 13.97 -15.02
N THR A 535 37.38 13.74 -15.24
CA THR A 535 38.36 13.34 -14.23
C THR A 535 39.15 14.58 -13.74
N ARG A 536 39.90 14.43 -12.63
CA ARG A 536 40.90 15.42 -12.18
C ARG A 536 42.18 15.27 -13.02
N ASP A 537 43.08 16.24 -12.93
CA ASP A 537 44.31 16.30 -13.76
C ASP A 537 45.25 15.11 -13.57
N GLU A 538 45.04 14.11 -12.88
CA GLU A 538 45.85 12.89 -12.68
C GLU A 538 44.98 11.63 -12.55
N ASP A 539 43.65 11.72 -12.83
CA ASP A 539 42.71 10.63 -12.68
C ASP A 539 42.17 10.18 -14.04
N PHE A 540 41.97 8.88 -14.22
CA PHE A 540 41.38 8.29 -15.43
C PHE A 540 40.43 7.16 -15.06
N ILE A 541 39.53 6.78 -15.96
CA ILE A 541 38.64 5.65 -15.78
C ILE A 541 39.42 4.35 -15.92
N GLU A 542 39.54 3.57 -14.89
CA GLU A 542 40.26 2.30 -14.87
C GLU A 542 39.33 1.12 -15.16
N HIS A 543 38.06 1.14 -14.64
CA HIS A 543 37.09 0.05 -14.83
C HIS A 543 35.75 0.55 -15.35
N VAL A 544 35.19 -0.17 -16.33
CA VAL A 544 33.84 0.04 -16.89
C VAL A 544 33.16 -1.30 -17.06
N PHE A 545 31.94 -1.45 -16.57
CA PHE A 545 31.16 -2.67 -16.74
C PHE A 545 29.66 -2.41 -16.65
N VAL A 546 28.85 -3.34 -17.14
CA VAL A 546 27.40 -3.28 -17.11
C VAL A 546 26.86 -4.25 -16.04
N ALA A 547 25.92 -3.78 -15.27
CA ALA A 547 25.23 -4.57 -14.24
C ALA A 547 23.76 -4.14 -14.14
N SER A 548 22.89 -5.07 -13.68
CA SER A 548 21.50 -4.74 -13.35
C SER A 548 21.41 -4.11 -11.96
N ASN A 549 20.47 -3.18 -11.76
CA ASN A 549 20.30 -2.46 -10.51
C ASN A 549 20.13 -3.36 -9.27
N HIS A 550 19.45 -4.49 -9.42
CA HIS A 550 19.16 -5.40 -8.28
C HIS A 550 20.29 -6.38 -7.97
N ASN A 551 21.33 -6.43 -8.80
CA ASN A 551 22.43 -7.34 -8.60
C ASN A 551 23.31 -6.96 -7.40
N TYR A 552 24.04 -7.96 -6.85
CA TYR A 552 25.14 -7.73 -5.93
C TYR A 552 26.44 -7.56 -6.68
N MET A 553 27.22 -6.60 -6.23
CA MET A 553 28.59 -6.41 -6.66
C MET A 553 29.52 -6.85 -5.54
N LEU A 554 30.42 -7.78 -5.89
CA LEU A 554 31.55 -8.18 -5.06
C LEU A 554 32.75 -7.37 -5.56
N PHE A 555 33.35 -6.58 -4.68
CA PHE A 555 34.53 -5.76 -4.96
C PHE A 555 35.76 -6.44 -4.34
N PHE A 556 36.74 -6.73 -5.14
CA PHE A 556 37.99 -7.36 -4.69
C PHE A 556 39.12 -6.34 -4.78
N THR A 557 39.89 -6.20 -3.69
CA THR A 557 40.97 -5.23 -3.60
C THR A 557 42.32 -5.83 -3.96
N GLU A 558 43.31 -4.98 -4.27
CA GLU A 558 44.69 -5.37 -4.56
C GLU A 558 45.30 -6.27 -3.48
N GLN A 559 44.99 -5.99 -2.20
CA GLN A 559 45.45 -6.75 -1.06
C GLN A 559 44.67 -8.06 -0.83
N GLY A 560 43.67 -8.35 -1.69
CA GLY A 560 42.93 -9.59 -1.65
C GLY A 560 41.76 -9.64 -0.69
N ARG A 561 41.13 -8.51 -0.38
CA ARG A 561 39.88 -8.42 0.40
C ARG A 561 38.67 -8.39 -0.51
N CYS A 562 37.48 -8.79 0.00
CA CYS A 562 36.23 -8.73 -0.70
C CYS A 562 35.20 -7.92 0.09
N PHE A 563 34.50 -7.00 -0.58
CA PHE A 563 33.42 -6.19 -0.07
C PHE A 563 32.19 -6.36 -0.95
N TRP A 564 30.98 -6.04 -0.39
CA TRP A 564 29.70 -6.16 -1.06
C TRP A 564 29.03 -4.81 -1.16
N LEU A 565 28.31 -4.59 -2.27
CA LEU A 565 27.42 -3.45 -2.48
C LEU A 565 26.31 -3.87 -3.44
N ARG A 566 25.09 -3.37 -3.21
CA ARG A 566 24.04 -3.47 -4.23
C ARG A 566 24.32 -2.45 -5.33
N VAL A 567 24.00 -2.78 -6.57
CA VAL A 567 24.22 -1.86 -7.69
C VAL A 567 23.44 -0.57 -7.51
N TYR A 568 22.19 -0.63 -7.03
CA TYR A 568 21.39 0.57 -6.78
C TYR A 568 21.93 1.49 -5.66
N GLU A 569 22.80 1.01 -4.79
CA GLU A 569 23.46 1.80 -3.74
C GLU A 569 24.61 2.65 -4.31
N ILE A 570 25.10 2.33 -5.51
CA ILE A 570 26.10 3.13 -6.22
C ILE A 570 25.43 4.43 -6.69
N PRO A 571 26.03 5.60 -6.39
CA PRO A 571 25.44 6.89 -6.76
C PRO A 571 25.22 7.02 -8.25
N GLU A 572 24.03 7.46 -8.64
CA GLU A 572 23.68 7.77 -10.01
C GLU A 572 24.35 9.06 -10.44
N GLY A 573 24.82 9.09 -11.67
CA GLY A 573 25.45 10.25 -12.25
C GLY A 573 25.32 10.24 -13.76
N ASN A 574 25.24 11.43 -14.36
CA ASN A 574 25.28 11.55 -15.82
C ASN A 574 26.67 11.16 -16.36
N ARG A 575 26.78 11.00 -17.67
CA ARG A 575 28.01 10.57 -18.37
C ARG A 575 29.24 11.41 -18.01
N THR A 576 29.10 12.71 -17.77
CA THR A 576 30.24 13.65 -17.52
C THR A 576 30.49 13.86 -16.00
N SER A 577 29.67 13.37 -15.10
CA SER A 577 29.87 13.55 -13.65
C SER A 577 31.09 12.78 -13.14
N LYS A 578 31.69 13.25 -12.03
CA LYS A 578 32.88 12.62 -11.42
C LYS A 578 32.56 11.36 -10.59
N GLY A 579 31.32 11.19 -10.15
CA GLY A 579 30.95 10.15 -9.18
C GLY A 579 31.32 10.49 -7.74
N LYS A 580 31.27 9.48 -6.85
CA LYS A 580 31.67 9.58 -5.44
C LYS A 580 32.81 8.62 -5.14
N ALA A 581 33.67 8.98 -4.17
CA ALA A 581 34.76 8.09 -3.75
C ALA A 581 34.19 6.78 -3.17
N ILE A 582 34.69 5.65 -3.63
CA ILE A 582 34.25 4.30 -3.25
C ILE A 582 34.43 4.04 -1.74
N VAL A 583 35.43 4.67 -1.13
CA VAL A 583 35.66 4.61 0.33
C VAL A 583 34.52 5.19 1.17
N ASN A 584 33.65 6.00 0.59
CA ASN A 584 32.43 6.49 1.22
C ASN A 584 31.24 5.53 1.10
N LEU A 585 31.37 4.47 0.31
CA LEU A 585 30.33 3.47 0.06
C LEU A 585 30.68 2.13 0.73
N ILE A 586 31.94 1.75 0.70
CA ILE A 586 32.47 0.52 1.33
C ILE A 586 33.71 0.85 2.17
N ASN A 587 33.88 0.18 3.28
CA ASN A 587 34.93 0.46 4.26
C ASN A 587 36.29 -0.13 3.83
N ILE A 588 36.89 0.41 2.77
CA ILE A 588 38.20 0.01 2.25
C ILE A 588 39.30 0.78 3.02
N PRO A 589 40.41 0.11 3.41
CA PRO A 589 41.58 0.78 3.93
C PRO A 589 42.15 1.83 2.95
N GLN A 590 42.74 2.92 3.46
CA GLN A 590 43.25 4.02 2.61
C GLN A 590 44.38 3.63 1.64
N ASP A 591 45.12 2.59 1.99
CA ASP A 591 46.27 2.04 1.25
C ASP A 591 45.88 0.90 0.30
N ASP A 592 44.59 0.60 0.16
CA ASP A 592 44.09 -0.49 -0.71
C ASP A 592 43.21 0.09 -1.84
N LYS A 593 43.15 -0.62 -2.98
CA LYS A 593 42.36 -0.21 -4.15
C LYS A 593 41.54 -1.37 -4.67
N VAL A 594 40.36 -1.08 -5.25
CA VAL A 594 39.57 -2.07 -5.98
C VAL A 594 40.26 -2.44 -7.28
N ARG A 595 40.48 -3.75 -7.49
CA ARG A 595 41.09 -4.29 -8.70
C ARG A 595 40.16 -5.12 -9.55
N ALA A 596 39.25 -5.84 -8.92
CA ALA A 596 38.35 -6.72 -9.63
C ALA A 596 36.97 -6.69 -8.99
N PHE A 597 35.97 -7.03 -9.79
CA PHE A 597 34.60 -7.09 -9.35
C PHE A 597 33.87 -8.24 -10.03
N ILE A 598 32.88 -8.79 -9.33
CA ILE A 598 31.97 -9.80 -9.84
C ILE A 598 30.54 -9.29 -9.66
N ASN A 599 29.81 -9.23 -10.78
CA ASN A 599 28.37 -9.04 -10.75
C ASN A 599 27.71 -10.41 -10.52
N THR A 600 26.89 -10.52 -9.48
CA THR A 600 26.20 -11.76 -9.14
C THR A 600 24.71 -11.48 -8.87
N LYS A 601 23.86 -12.43 -9.28
CA LYS A 601 22.38 -12.25 -9.14
C LYS A 601 21.98 -12.29 -7.66
N ASP A 602 21.73 -13.42 -7.10
CA ASP A 602 21.31 -13.54 -5.70
C ASP A 602 22.26 -14.42 -4.89
N ILE A 603 22.93 -13.82 -3.91
CA ILE A 603 23.85 -14.52 -3.01
C ILE A 603 23.13 -15.27 -1.87
N LYS A 604 21.79 -15.17 -1.78
CA LYS A 604 20.96 -15.90 -0.81
C LYS A 604 20.40 -17.21 -1.39
N ASP A 605 20.45 -17.39 -2.69
CA ASP A 605 20.04 -18.63 -3.36
C ASP A 605 21.08 -19.72 -3.09
N GLU A 606 20.73 -20.70 -2.27
CA GLU A 606 21.62 -21.80 -1.85
C GLU A 606 22.07 -22.68 -3.04
N GLU A 607 21.21 -22.94 -4.01
CA GLU A 607 21.54 -23.73 -5.17
C GLU A 607 22.55 -22.98 -6.06
N TYR A 608 22.31 -21.69 -6.28
CA TYR A 608 23.17 -20.84 -7.05
C TYR A 608 24.57 -20.69 -6.43
N VAL A 609 24.67 -20.39 -5.12
CA VAL A 609 25.98 -20.17 -4.48
C VAL A 609 26.79 -21.44 -4.31
N ASN A 610 26.15 -22.61 -4.23
CA ASN A 610 26.81 -23.90 -4.14
C ASN A 610 27.26 -24.45 -5.51
N SER A 611 26.65 -24.01 -6.60
CA SER A 611 27.00 -24.44 -7.96
C SER A 611 28.05 -23.55 -8.64
N HIS A 612 28.43 -22.42 -8.02
CA HIS A 612 29.34 -21.44 -8.60
C HIS A 612 30.64 -21.28 -7.76
N TYR A 613 31.69 -20.84 -8.44
CA TYR A 613 32.98 -20.59 -7.83
C TYR A 613 33.53 -19.21 -8.21
N VAL A 614 34.30 -18.64 -7.29
CA VAL A 614 35.08 -17.42 -7.54
C VAL A 614 36.54 -17.86 -7.83
N VAL A 615 37.00 -17.54 -9.02
CA VAL A 615 38.38 -17.75 -9.45
C VAL A 615 39.11 -16.42 -9.41
N LEU A 616 40.20 -16.36 -8.69
CA LEU A 616 41.05 -15.16 -8.49
C LEU A 616 42.42 -15.41 -9.13
N CYS A 617 42.97 -14.38 -9.81
CA CYS A 617 44.36 -14.45 -10.28
C CYS A 617 45.12 -13.20 -9.85
N THR A 618 46.47 -13.37 -9.72
CA THR A 618 47.38 -12.29 -9.36
C THR A 618 48.29 -11.91 -10.53
N THR A 619 48.89 -10.73 -10.46
CA THR A 619 49.79 -10.21 -11.48
C THR A 619 51.06 -11.10 -11.71
N LYS A 620 51.46 -11.84 -10.66
CA LYS A 620 52.61 -12.79 -10.75
C LYS A 620 52.17 -14.22 -11.14
N GLY A 621 50.95 -14.39 -11.67
CA GLY A 621 50.48 -15.67 -12.23
C GLY A 621 50.11 -16.74 -11.21
N ILE A 622 49.66 -16.32 -10.04
CA ILE A 622 49.02 -17.20 -9.06
C ILE A 622 47.52 -17.23 -9.31
N ILE A 623 46.90 -18.41 -9.17
CA ILE A 623 45.46 -18.62 -9.31
C ILE A 623 44.87 -19.31 -8.09
N LYS A 624 43.63 -18.96 -7.77
CA LYS A 624 42.89 -19.52 -6.64
C LYS A 624 41.42 -19.72 -7.00
N LYS A 625 40.82 -20.83 -6.56
CA LYS A 625 39.39 -21.11 -6.71
C LYS A 625 38.74 -21.27 -5.33
N THR A 626 37.60 -20.66 -5.11
CA THR A 626 36.83 -20.69 -3.86
C THR A 626 35.33 -20.81 -4.21
N THR A 627 34.53 -21.55 -3.43
CA THR A 627 33.06 -21.61 -3.62
C THR A 627 32.43 -20.26 -3.43
N LEU A 628 31.39 -19.91 -4.21
CA LEU A 628 30.68 -18.67 -4.05
C LEU A 628 29.96 -18.60 -2.69
N GLU A 629 29.57 -19.76 -2.11
CA GLU A 629 28.98 -19.83 -0.77
C GLU A 629 29.88 -19.16 0.28
N ALA A 630 31.20 -19.28 0.15
CA ALA A 630 32.13 -18.60 1.06
C ALA A 630 31.99 -17.06 1.10
N TYR A 631 31.32 -16.46 0.11
CA TYR A 631 31.03 -15.04 -0.02
C TYR A 631 29.57 -14.68 0.19
N SER A 632 28.69 -15.64 0.57
CA SER A 632 27.25 -15.42 0.71
C SER A 632 26.85 -14.58 1.95
N ARG A 633 27.78 -14.32 2.86
CA ARG A 633 27.53 -13.59 4.12
C ARG A 633 28.25 -12.24 4.15
N PRO A 634 27.62 -11.15 3.66
CA PRO A 634 28.18 -9.80 3.64
C PRO A 634 28.62 -9.32 5.02
N ARG A 635 29.76 -8.61 5.07
CA ARG A 635 30.25 -7.93 6.29
C ARG A 635 30.71 -6.52 5.92
N VAL A 636 30.33 -5.54 6.72
CA VAL A 636 30.65 -4.11 6.50
C VAL A 636 32.17 -3.88 6.34
N ASN A 637 32.98 -4.58 7.13
CA ASN A 637 34.46 -4.46 7.07
C ASN A 637 35.11 -5.36 6.02
N GLY A 638 34.33 -6.00 5.14
CA GLY A 638 34.83 -6.95 4.16
C GLY A 638 35.39 -8.24 4.77
N ILE A 639 35.80 -9.15 3.91
CA ILE A 639 36.43 -10.42 4.30
C ILE A 639 37.71 -10.67 3.49
N ASN A 640 38.61 -11.51 3.98
CA ASN A 640 39.77 -11.97 3.20
C ASN A 640 39.28 -12.88 2.07
N ALA A 641 39.68 -12.61 0.84
CA ALA A 641 39.38 -13.42 -0.34
C ALA A 641 40.58 -14.28 -0.80
N ILE A 642 41.78 -13.75 -0.71
CA ILE A 642 43.03 -14.41 -1.02
C ILE A 642 44.15 -13.80 -0.16
N THR A 643 45.10 -14.60 0.32
CA THR A 643 46.33 -14.08 0.94
C THR A 643 47.34 -13.82 -0.19
N VAL A 644 47.48 -12.53 -0.55
CA VAL A 644 48.42 -12.06 -1.58
C VAL A 644 49.83 -12.13 -1.02
N ARG A 645 50.78 -12.57 -1.85
CA ARG A 645 52.20 -12.67 -1.47
C ARG A 645 52.86 -11.29 -1.54
N GLU A 646 53.95 -11.11 -0.81
CA GLU A 646 54.73 -9.89 -0.88
C GLU A 646 55.26 -9.61 -2.29
N GLY A 647 55.07 -8.36 -2.78
CA GLY A 647 55.43 -7.95 -4.14
C GLY A 647 54.50 -8.46 -5.25
N ASP A 648 53.36 -9.06 -4.89
CA ASP A 648 52.28 -9.44 -5.83
C ASP A 648 51.01 -8.64 -5.56
N GLN A 649 50.07 -8.65 -6.49
CA GLN A 649 48.77 -7.95 -6.37
C GLN A 649 47.66 -8.80 -7.01
N LEU A 650 46.46 -8.71 -6.48
CA LEU A 650 45.31 -9.28 -7.15
C LEU A 650 45.07 -8.53 -8.47
N LEU A 651 44.87 -9.27 -9.55
CA LEU A 651 44.61 -8.71 -10.86
C LEU A 651 43.11 -8.80 -11.21
N GLU A 652 42.54 -10.00 -11.10
CA GLU A 652 41.21 -10.28 -11.64
C GLU A 652 40.45 -11.32 -10.81
N ALA A 653 39.12 -11.21 -10.85
CA ALA A 653 38.21 -12.19 -10.25
C ALA A 653 37.13 -12.56 -11.27
N ARG A 654 36.79 -13.84 -11.39
CA ARG A 654 35.75 -14.35 -12.29
C ARG A 654 34.85 -15.34 -11.57
N LEU A 655 33.57 -15.28 -11.94
CA LEU A 655 32.59 -16.27 -11.52
C LEU A 655 32.57 -17.43 -12.51
N THR A 656 32.64 -18.68 -12.01
CA THR A 656 32.71 -19.89 -12.84
C THR A 656 31.75 -20.96 -12.32
N THR A 657 31.47 -21.94 -13.19
CA THR A 657 30.61 -23.10 -12.85
C THR A 657 31.39 -24.33 -12.41
N GLY A 658 32.72 -24.24 -12.35
CA GLY A 658 33.59 -25.32 -11.91
C GLY A 658 34.15 -26.24 -12.98
N SER A 659 33.61 -26.19 -14.20
CA SER A 659 33.98 -27.01 -15.37
C SER A 659 34.52 -26.21 -16.55
N MET A 660 34.83 -24.93 -16.34
CA MET A 660 35.31 -24.03 -17.39
C MET A 660 36.77 -24.26 -17.72
N GLU A 661 37.22 -23.64 -18.81
CA GLU A 661 38.63 -23.56 -19.15
C GLU A 661 39.15 -22.15 -18.86
N ILE A 662 40.35 -22.07 -18.33
CA ILE A 662 41.02 -20.87 -17.92
C ILE A 662 42.11 -20.52 -18.93
N LEU A 663 42.05 -19.32 -19.50
CA LEU A 663 43.09 -18.73 -20.34
C LEU A 663 43.66 -17.50 -19.64
N MET A 664 44.99 -17.47 -19.46
CA MET A 664 45.69 -16.31 -18.91
C MET A 664 46.68 -15.76 -19.92
N ALA A 665 46.66 -14.45 -20.11
CA ALA A 665 47.57 -13.75 -21.03
C ALA A 665 48.51 -12.81 -20.26
N VAL A 666 49.72 -12.64 -20.78
CA VAL A 666 50.77 -11.78 -20.21
C VAL A 666 51.15 -10.66 -21.17
N GLY A 667 51.67 -9.54 -20.64
CA GLY A 667 52.08 -8.35 -21.40
C GLY A 667 53.04 -8.64 -22.53
N SER A 668 53.94 -9.59 -22.41
CA SER A 668 54.85 -10.02 -23.47
C SER A 668 54.19 -10.73 -24.68
N GLY A 669 52.84 -10.82 -24.68
CA GLY A 669 52.08 -11.39 -25.80
C GLY A 669 51.93 -12.91 -25.78
N LYS A 670 52.18 -13.59 -24.66
CA LYS A 670 51.97 -15.03 -24.53
C LYS A 670 50.65 -15.32 -23.74
N ALA A 671 50.09 -16.52 -23.92
CA ALA A 671 48.95 -17.00 -23.16
C ALA A 671 49.05 -18.51 -22.87
N ILE A 672 48.45 -18.93 -21.76
CA ILE A 672 48.33 -20.35 -21.35
C ILE A 672 46.85 -20.69 -21.20
N ARG A 673 46.41 -21.88 -21.65
CA ARG A 673 45.03 -22.40 -21.49
C ARG A 673 45.11 -23.76 -20.79
N PHE A 674 44.27 -23.94 -19.75
CA PHE A 674 44.17 -25.19 -18.99
C PHE A 674 42.75 -25.35 -18.38
N PRO A 675 42.28 -26.60 -18.11
CA PRO A 675 40.99 -26.83 -17.48
C PRO A 675 40.93 -26.31 -16.04
N GLU A 676 39.80 -25.70 -15.66
CA GLU A 676 39.53 -25.21 -14.30
C GLU A 676 39.67 -26.28 -13.23
N GLU A 677 39.37 -27.55 -13.56
CA GLU A 677 39.51 -28.70 -12.67
C GLU A 677 40.94 -28.89 -12.13
N LYS A 678 41.95 -28.39 -12.85
CA LYS A 678 43.34 -28.41 -12.39
C LYS A 678 43.60 -27.43 -11.23
N VAL A 679 42.61 -26.55 -10.91
CA VAL A 679 42.63 -25.69 -9.74
C VAL A 679 41.63 -26.22 -8.72
N ARG A 680 42.12 -26.88 -7.67
CA ARG A 680 41.24 -27.37 -6.59
C ARG A 680 40.58 -26.21 -5.82
N PRO A 681 39.34 -26.33 -5.35
CA PRO A 681 38.73 -25.38 -4.42
C PRO A 681 39.54 -25.24 -3.13
N MET A 682 39.69 -24.00 -2.65
CA MET A 682 40.47 -23.64 -1.45
C MET A 682 39.72 -22.63 -0.59
N GLY A 683 39.99 -22.67 0.73
CA GLY A 683 39.42 -21.71 1.64
C GLY A 683 39.91 -20.27 1.39
N ARG A 684 39.18 -19.28 1.82
CA ARG A 684 39.43 -17.84 1.57
C ARG A 684 40.81 -17.34 1.95
N ASN A 685 41.44 -17.90 2.98
CA ASN A 685 42.75 -17.49 3.47
C ASN A 685 43.93 -18.16 2.75
N ALA A 686 43.70 -19.00 1.75
CA ALA A 686 44.80 -19.64 0.98
C ALA A 686 45.44 -18.63 0.01
N SER A 687 46.74 -18.79 -0.30
CA SER A 687 47.45 -17.93 -1.27
C SER A 687 47.31 -18.40 -2.71
N GLY A 688 46.68 -19.52 -2.98
CA GLY A 688 46.52 -20.07 -4.34
C GLY A 688 47.73 -20.93 -4.82
N VAL A 689 47.69 -21.29 -6.09
CA VAL A 689 48.70 -22.15 -6.78
C VAL A 689 49.20 -21.47 -8.05
N ARG A 690 50.37 -21.82 -8.53
CA ARG A 690 50.94 -21.29 -9.76
C ARG A 690 50.12 -21.71 -10.98
N ALA A 691 49.63 -20.71 -11.75
CA ALA A 691 48.92 -20.94 -13.03
C ALA A 691 49.86 -20.83 -14.23
N MET A 692 50.74 -19.84 -14.22
CA MET A 692 51.68 -19.60 -15.31
C MET A 692 53.06 -19.23 -14.76
N THR A 693 54.13 -19.57 -15.51
CA THR A 693 55.50 -19.11 -15.25
C THR A 693 55.79 -17.96 -16.18
N LEU A 694 56.14 -16.78 -15.63
CA LEU A 694 56.55 -15.60 -16.38
C LEU A 694 57.95 -15.73 -16.93
N ASP A 695 58.21 -15.15 -18.09
CA ASP A 695 59.55 -15.22 -18.73
C ASP A 695 60.58 -14.31 -18.07
N THR A 696 60.14 -13.17 -17.54
CA THR A 696 60.96 -12.19 -16.81
C THR A 696 60.23 -11.73 -15.55
N ASP A 697 60.96 -11.26 -14.56
CA ASP A 697 60.39 -10.72 -13.33
C ASP A 697 59.56 -9.44 -13.55
N ASN A 698 59.76 -8.75 -14.67
CA ASN A 698 59.03 -7.54 -15.06
C ASN A 698 57.79 -7.83 -15.90
N ASP A 699 57.59 -9.08 -16.41
CA ASP A 699 56.37 -9.46 -17.07
C ASP A 699 55.21 -9.66 -16.07
N VAL A 700 54.01 -9.31 -16.52
CA VAL A 700 52.81 -9.41 -15.69
C VAL A 700 51.66 -10.06 -16.44
N VAL A 701 50.79 -10.73 -15.73
CA VAL A 701 49.52 -11.20 -16.25
C VAL A 701 48.62 -9.98 -16.47
N VAL A 702 47.96 -9.89 -17.65
CA VAL A 702 47.14 -8.77 -18.07
C VAL A 702 45.67 -9.13 -18.25
N GLY A 703 45.33 -10.42 -18.14
CA GLY A 703 43.92 -10.83 -18.21
C GLY A 703 43.78 -12.34 -17.97
N MET A 704 42.62 -12.70 -17.38
CA MET A 704 42.18 -14.07 -17.17
C MET A 704 40.80 -14.27 -17.81
N VAL A 705 40.72 -15.21 -18.73
CA VAL A 705 39.48 -15.60 -19.40
C VAL A 705 39.01 -16.95 -18.81
N CYS A 706 37.75 -17.03 -18.46
CA CYS A 706 37.08 -18.32 -18.14
C CYS A 706 36.03 -18.54 -19.24
N THR A 707 36.14 -19.67 -19.95
CA THR A 707 35.27 -20.03 -21.08
C THR A 707 34.74 -21.43 -20.93
N ASP A 708 33.50 -21.68 -21.33
CA ASP A 708 32.87 -23.00 -21.38
C ASP A 708 32.70 -23.51 -22.83
N SER A 709 33.07 -22.69 -23.82
CA SER A 709 32.79 -22.95 -25.23
C SER A 709 34.00 -22.69 -26.14
N ASP A 710 34.27 -23.65 -27.00
CA ASP A 710 35.23 -23.47 -28.11
C ASP A 710 34.80 -22.52 -29.22
N GLN A 711 33.52 -22.07 -29.18
CA GLN A 711 32.99 -21.13 -30.16
C GLN A 711 33.32 -19.68 -29.80
N GLU A 712 33.66 -19.39 -28.55
CA GLU A 712 34.06 -18.07 -28.10
C GLU A 712 35.35 -17.61 -28.81
N SER A 713 35.37 -16.33 -29.12
CA SER A 713 36.59 -15.66 -29.61
C SER A 713 37.23 -14.91 -28.45
N ILE A 714 38.56 -15.04 -28.34
CA ILE A 714 39.34 -14.25 -27.39
C ILE A 714 39.78 -12.96 -28.08
N LEU A 715 39.39 -11.83 -27.56
CA LEU A 715 39.88 -10.53 -27.95
C LEU A 715 41.13 -10.18 -27.14
N VAL A 716 42.20 -9.88 -27.77
CA VAL A 716 43.43 -9.32 -27.16
C VAL A 716 43.64 -7.91 -27.65
N VAL A 717 43.97 -7.04 -26.70
CA VAL A 717 44.17 -5.59 -27.00
C VAL A 717 45.51 -5.15 -26.44
N SER A 718 46.20 -4.29 -27.21
CA SER A 718 47.48 -3.75 -26.81
C SER A 718 47.43 -2.25 -26.50
N GLU A 719 48.42 -1.73 -25.80
CA GLU A 719 48.57 -0.39 -25.27
C GLU A 719 48.32 0.70 -26.31
N ASN A 720 48.81 0.50 -27.55
CA ASN A 720 48.71 1.49 -28.64
C ASN A 720 47.41 1.34 -29.46
N GLY A 721 46.34 0.75 -28.87
CA GLY A 721 45.00 0.67 -29.46
C GLY A 721 44.82 -0.35 -30.57
N TYR A 722 45.72 -1.32 -30.73
CA TYR A 722 45.57 -2.45 -31.65
C TYR A 722 44.92 -3.64 -30.95
N GLY A 723 44.12 -4.40 -31.71
CA GLY A 723 43.52 -5.61 -31.18
C GLY A 723 43.06 -6.58 -32.26
N LYS A 724 42.74 -7.78 -31.86
CA LYS A 724 42.23 -8.82 -32.76
C LYS A 724 41.41 -9.85 -31.99
N ARG A 725 40.51 -10.48 -32.73
CA ARG A 725 39.81 -11.69 -32.23
C ARG A 725 40.57 -12.92 -32.70
N THR A 726 40.77 -13.89 -31.77
CA THR A 726 41.35 -15.19 -32.10
C THR A 726 40.39 -16.26 -31.54
N SER A 727 40.12 -17.33 -32.28
CA SER A 727 39.32 -18.44 -31.78
C SER A 727 39.99 -19.05 -30.56
N SER A 728 39.20 -19.34 -29.49
CA SER A 728 39.69 -20.10 -28.31
C SER A 728 40.38 -21.41 -28.73
N TYR A 729 39.97 -22.02 -29.83
CA TYR A 729 40.51 -23.29 -30.38
C TYR A 729 42.00 -23.21 -30.77
N GLU A 730 42.47 -22.02 -31.14
CA GLU A 730 43.90 -21.85 -31.49
C GLU A 730 44.83 -21.94 -30.27
N TYR A 731 44.32 -21.82 -29.08
CA TYR A 731 45.06 -21.99 -27.82
C TYR A 731 44.95 -23.43 -27.33
N ARG A 732 46.01 -24.22 -27.55
CA ARG A 732 46.01 -25.61 -27.10
C ARG A 732 45.87 -25.73 -25.57
N ILE A 733 45.07 -26.68 -25.14
CA ILE A 733 44.94 -27.02 -23.73
C ILE A 733 46.24 -27.66 -23.21
N THR A 734 46.76 -27.13 -22.11
CA THR A 734 47.98 -27.59 -21.45
C THR A 734 47.78 -27.80 -19.97
N GLY A 735 48.81 -28.28 -19.27
CA GLY A 735 48.82 -28.24 -17.79
C GLY A 735 49.14 -26.85 -17.29
N ARG A 736 48.63 -26.46 -16.10
CA ARG A 736 48.99 -25.18 -15.45
C ARG A 736 50.47 -25.13 -15.07
N GLY A 737 51.05 -23.92 -14.95
CA GLY A 737 52.45 -23.66 -14.55
C GLY A 737 53.44 -23.56 -15.71
N GLY A 738 53.02 -23.72 -16.95
CA GLY A 738 53.85 -23.55 -18.15
C GLY A 738 54.09 -22.10 -18.50
N LYS A 739 54.96 -21.85 -19.52
CA LYS A 739 55.28 -20.50 -20.06
C LYS A 739 54.27 -19.97 -21.08
N GLY A 740 53.30 -20.79 -21.52
CA GLY A 740 52.29 -20.42 -22.52
C GLY A 740 52.83 -20.42 -23.97
N ILE A 741 51.97 -19.96 -24.89
CA ILE A 741 52.23 -19.85 -26.35
C ILE A 741 51.89 -18.42 -26.81
N THR A 742 52.40 -18.00 -27.97
CA THR A 742 52.16 -16.66 -28.53
C THR A 742 50.68 -16.43 -28.74
N ALA A 743 50.12 -15.37 -28.13
CA ALA A 743 48.73 -14.87 -28.28
C ALA A 743 48.69 -13.70 -29.29
N MET A 744 49.67 -12.80 -29.26
CA MET A 744 49.82 -11.69 -30.19
C MET A 744 51.31 -11.39 -30.40
N ALA A 745 51.69 -11.05 -31.62
CA ALA A 745 53.05 -10.59 -31.89
C ALA A 745 53.17 -9.12 -31.43
N VAL A 746 53.93 -8.90 -30.37
CA VAL A 746 54.14 -7.60 -29.70
C VAL A 746 55.39 -6.93 -30.35
N ASN A 747 55.31 -5.67 -30.68
CA ASN A 747 56.39 -4.82 -31.24
C ASN A 747 56.14 -3.35 -30.89
N ASP A 748 57.06 -2.46 -31.31
CA ASP A 748 56.99 -1.02 -31.00
C ASP A 748 55.71 -0.34 -31.55
N ARG A 749 55.12 -0.87 -32.64
CA ARG A 749 53.91 -0.32 -33.26
C ARG A 749 52.67 -0.54 -32.41
N ASN A 750 52.50 -1.74 -31.89
CA ASN A 750 51.28 -2.10 -31.15
C ASN A 750 51.45 -2.04 -29.65
N GLY A 751 52.67 -2.06 -29.12
CA GLY A 751 52.94 -2.04 -27.68
C GLY A 751 52.59 -3.36 -26.99
N PRO A 752 52.91 -3.50 -25.66
CA PRO A 752 52.55 -4.67 -24.86
C PRO A 752 51.05 -4.89 -24.83
N LEU A 753 50.63 -6.13 -24.51
CA LEU A 753 49.24 -6.42 -24.24
C LEU A 753 48.80 -5.75 -22.92
N VAL A 754 47.59 -5.17 -22.95
CA VAL A 754 46.95 -4.56 -21.77
C VAL A 754 45.68 -5.29 -21.36
N ALA A 755 45.09 -6.06 -22.29
CA ALA A 755 43.83 -6.77 -22.00
C ALA A 755 43.66 -8.06 -22.81
N SER A 756 42.95 -9.03 -22.22
CA SER A 756 42.52 -10.27 -22.87
C SER A 756 41.16 -10.68 -22.27
N PHE A 757 40.12 -10.84 -23.11
CA PHE A 757 38.75 -11.20 -22.63
C PHE A 757 37.96 -11.92 -23.73
N PRO A 758 36.93 -12.75 -23.36
CA PRO A 758 36.10 -13.47 -24.31
C PRO A 758 35.10 -12.51 -24.97
N VAL A 759 34.78 -12.73 -26.25
CA VAL A 759 33.80 -11.96 -27.01
C VAL A 759 33.00 -12.83 -27.97
N GLU A 760 31.73 -12.51 -28.15
CA GLU A 760 30.86 -13.03 -29.22
C GLU A 760 30.72 -12.01 -30.38
N VAL A 761 30.21 -12.48 -31.51
CA VAL A 761 30.05 -11.59 -32.71
C VAL A 761 29.01 -10.52 -32.47
N THR A 762 28.00 -10.85 -31.68
CA THR A 762 26.89 -9.95 -31.34
C THR A 762 27.24 -8.94 -30.24
N ASP A 763 28.36 -9.10 -29.56
CA ASP A 763 28.79 -8.22 -28.50
C ASP A 763 29.25 -6.84 -29.01
N GLN A 764 29.23 -5.92 -28.06
CA GLN A 764 29.88 -4.63 -28.18
C GLN A 764 30.97 -4.50 -27.11
N ILE A 765 32.02 -3.79 -27.40
CA ILE A 765 33.12 -3.53 -26.47
C ILE A 765 33.20 -2.03 -26.18
N MET A 766 33.61 -1.70 -24.97
CA MET A 766 33.97 -0.36 -24.54
C MET A 766 35.47 -0.33 -24.24
N LEU A 767 36.18 0.61 -24.89
CA LEU A 767 37.59 0.84 -24.68
C LEU A 767 37.80 2.24 -24.10
N VAL A 768 38.69 2.33 -23.11
CA VAL A 768 38.93 3.58 -22.37
C VAL A 768 40.41 3.92 -22.36
N THR A 769 40.75 5.18 -22.56
CA THR A 769 42.13 5.69 -22.51
C THR A 769 42.42 6.35 -21.16
N ASP A 770 43.71 6.52 -20.83
CA ASP A 770 44.17 7.26 -19.64
C ASP A 770 43.72 8.73 -19.67
N GLY A 771 43.55 9.33 -20.86
CA GLY A 771 42.96 10.66 -21.06
C GLY A 771 41.44 10.71 -20.84
N GLY A 772 40.79 9.59 -20.44
CA GLY A 772 39.34 9.50 -20.16
C GLY A 772 38.45 9.46 -21.41
N GLN A 773 39.00 9.20 -22.59
CA GLN A 773 38.21 8.98 -23.80
C GLN A 773 37.62 7.56 -23.80
N LEU A 774 36.38 7.44 -24.24
CA LEU A 774 35.66 6.18 -24.28
C LEU A 774 35.03 5.96 -25.65
N ILE A 775 35.29 4.77 -26.26
CA ILE A 775 34.63 4.34 -27.48
C ILE A 775 33.81 3.06 -27.21
N ARG A 776 32.65 2.98 -27.82
CA ARG A 776 31.82 1.77 -27.88
C ARG A 776 31.78 1.30 -29.35
N CYS A 777 32.22 0.09 -29.61
CA CYS A 777 32.23 -0.46 -30.95
C CYS A 777 31.75 -1.92 -31.02
N PRO A 778 31.06 -2.32 -32.11
CA PRO A 778 30.58 -3.69 -32.27
C PRO A 778 31.74 -4.65 -32.56
N VAL A 779 31.73 -5.81 -31.92
CA VAL A 779 32.74 -6.88 -32.12
C VAL A 779 32.68 -7.45 -33.52
N ALA A 780 31.51 -7.46 -34.18
CA ALA A 780 31.34 -7.87 -35.58
C ALA A 780 32.33 -7.16 -36.55
N GLY A 781 32.69 -5.88 -36.25
CA GLY A 781 33.64 -5.11 -37.01
C GLY A 781 35.12 -5.50 -36.84
N ILE A 782 35.44 -6.37 -35.86
CA ILE A 782 36.81 -6.80 -35.57
C ILE A 782 37.06 -8.15 -36.21
N GLY A 783 37.97 -8.26 -37.18
CA GLY A 783 38.22 -9.50 -37.90
C GLY A 783 38.85 -10.59 -37.03
N LYS A 784 38.47 -11.86 -37.24
CA LYS A 784 39.18 -13.03 -36.67
C LYS A 784 40.54 -13.17 -37.33
N LYS A 785 41.60 -13.31 -36.53
CA LYS A 785 43.00 -13.43 -36.99
C LYS A 785 43.73 -14.53 -36.18
N GLY A 786 44.75 -15.15 -36.81
CA GLY A 786 45.57 -16.14 -36.12
C GLY A 786 46.41 -15.54 -34.99
N ARG A 787 46.86 -16.40 -34.04
CA ARG A 787 47.56 -16.02 -32.80
C ARG A 787 48.80 -15.14 -33.02
N SER A 788 49.62 -15.41 -34.06
CA SER A 788 50.91 -14.75 -34.30
C SER A 788 50.78 -13.43 -35.06
N THR A 789 49.59 -12.90 -35.31
CA THR A 789 49.42 -11.63 -36.00
C THR A 789 49.44 -10.42 -35.02
N GLN A 790 49.69 -9.20 -35.55
CA GLN A 790 49.81 -7.93 -34.79
C GLN A 790 48.47 -7.26 -34.47
N GLY A 791 47.35 -7.75 -35.02
CA GLY A 791 46.02 -7.12 -34.82
C GLY A 791 45.75 -5.98 -35.81
N VAL A 792 44.60 -5.34 -35.60
CA VAL A 792 44.11 -4.17 -36.37
C VAL A 792 43.85 -3.00 -35.41
N LYS A 793 43.86 -1.77 -35.89
CA LYS A 793 43.58 -0.57 -35.11
C LYS A 793 42.11 -0.58 -34.68
N LEU A 794 41.83 -0.50 -33.38
CA LEU A 794 40.49 -0.47 -32.78
C LEU A 794 40.05 0.92 -32.40
N ILE A 795 40.98 1.74 -31.89
CA ILE A 795 40.78 3.15 -31.52
C ILE A 795 41.94 3.99 -32.08
N ASP A 796 41.66 5.21 -32.47
CA ASP A 796 42.67 6.16 -32.87
C ASP A 796 43.08 6.98 -31.64
N LEU A 797 44.32 6.73 -31.17
CA LEU A 797 44.88 7.36 -29.99
C LEU A 797 45.73 8.58 -30.41
N THR A 798 45.71 9.63 -29.60
CA THR A 798 46.71 10.71 -29.72
C THR A 798 48.08 10.20 -29.22
N ASP A 799 49.17 10.88 -29.56
CA ASP A 799 50.53 10.45 -29.20
C ASP A 799 50.77 10.34 -27.66
N ALA A 800 49.93 11.02 -26.88
CA ALA A 800 50.01 11.04 -25.43
C ALA A 800 49.07 10.02 -24.74
N ASP A 801 48.04 9.49 -25.44
CA ASP A 801 47.04 8.62 -24.87
C ASP A 801 47.46 7.13 -24.95
N ARG A 802 47.09 6.37 -23.89
CA ARG A 802 47.26 4.93 -23.82
C ARG A 802 45.95 4.24 -23.44
N LEU A 803 45.74 3.03 -23.93
CA LEU A 803 44.58 2.23 -23.56
C LEU A 803 44.78 1.61 -22.17
N VAL A 804 43.83 1.82 -21.26
CA VAL A 804 43.96 1.40 -19.84
C VAL A 804 42.81 0.53 -19.32
N ALA A 805 41.60 0.66 -19.91
CA ALA A 805 40.44 -0.10 -19.46
C ALA A 805 39.61 -0.64 -20.63
N HIS A 806 38.91 -1.74 -20.38
CA HIS A 806 38.05 -2.44 -21.34
C HIS A 806 36.87 -3.12 -20.71
N HIS A 807 35.79 -3.27 -21.48
CA HIS A 807 34.61 -4.06 -21.04
C HIS A 807 33.85 -4.70 -22.20
N ARG A 808 33.37 -5.91 -22.01
CA ARG A 808 32.43 -6.62 -22.88
C ARG A 808 30.98 -6.29 -22.50
N GLN A 809 30.17 -5.95 -23.47
CA GLN A 809 28.73 -5.80 -23.33
C GLN A 809 28.03 -6.82 -24.22
N GLY A 810 27.34 -7.79 -23.61
CA GLY A 810 26.36 -8.64 -24.28
C GLY A 810 25.06 -7.82 -24.46
N LEU A 811 24.68 -7.56 -25.71
CA LEU A 811 23.38 -6.93 -26.02
C LEU A 811 22.37 -8.01 -26.34
N ARG A 812 21.36 -8.14 -25.50
CA ARG A 812 20.03 -8.55 -25.95
C ARG A 812 19.35 -7.33 -26.53
N ASP A 813 18.89 -7.45 -27.78
CA ASP A 813 18.24 -6.47 -28.62
C ASP A 813 17.59 -5.30 -27.87
N ALA A 814 18.21 -4.13 -27.90
CA ALA A 814 17.54 -2.86 -27.76
C ALA A 814 17.61 -2.20 -29.16
N SER A 815 16.56 -2.45 -29.93
CA SER A 815 16.34 -1.84 -31.23
C SER A 815 16.31 -0.32 -31.14
N ASP A 816 16.93 0.31 -32.10
CA ASP A 816 16.82 1.72 -32.49
C ASP A 816 15.53 2.40 -32.03
N SER A 817 15.68 3.33 -31.08
CA SER A 817 14.75 4.45 -31.00
C SER A 817 15.41 5.60 -30.27
N ALA A 818 15.72 6.66 -31.02
CA ALA A 818 15.71 8.00 -30.46
C ALA A 818 14.28 8.19 -29.92
N THR A 819 14.11 8.38 -28.60
CA THR A 819 12.81 8.44 -27.96
C THR A 819 11.98 9.59 -28.56
N GLU A 820 10.67 9.38 -28.74
CA GLU A 820 9.73 10.43 -29.20
C GLU A 820 9.81 11.69 -28.34
N ILE A 821 10.24 11.58 -27.08
CA ILE A 821 10.47 12.69 -26.15
C ILE A 821 11.64 13.58 -26.61
N GLU A 822 12.72 13.01 -27.17
CA GLU A 822 13.83 13.81 -27.73
C GLU A 822 13.41 14.54 -29.00
N ARG A 823 12.46 14.02 -29.76
CA ARG A 823 11.91 14.65 -30.97
C ARG A 823 10.96 15.80 -30.68
N THR A 824 10.27 15.78 -29.52
CA THR A 824 9.30 16.80 -29.11
C THR A 824 9.85 17.86 -28.17
N SER A 825 11.14 17.82 -27.80
CA SER A 825 11.76 18.81 -26.92
C SER A 825 11.72 20.21 -27.51
N GLU A 826 11.18 21.17 -26.76
CA GLU A 826 11.10 22.59 -27.16
C GLU A 826 12.45 23.26 -27.35
N THR A 827 13.51 22.76 -26.74
CA THR A 827 14.86 23.32 -26.75
C THR A 827 15.73 22.84 -27.91
N ARG A 828 15.25 21.92 -28.74
CA ARG A 828 16.03 21.37 -29.87
C ARG A 828 15.78 22.17 -31.15
N GLU A 829 16.85 22.46 -31.88
CA GLU A 829 16.80 23.07 -33.21
C GLU A 829 16.02 22.17 -34.17
N LYS A 830 14.91 22.66 -34.73
CA LYS A 830 14.05 21.90 -35.65
C LYS A 830 14.75 21.74 -37.02
N THR A 831 14.83 20.51 -37.52
CA THR A 831 15.44 20.21 -38.81
C THR A 831 14.48 19.47 -39.74
N GLY A 832 14.67 19.65 -41.04
CA GLY A 832 13.84 18.96 -42.03
C GLY A 832 14.39 19.10 -43.45
N VAL A 833 13.85 18.31 -44.36
CA VAL A 833 14.24 18.25 -45.78
C VAL A 833 13.00 18.41 -46.66
N PHE A 834 13.08 19.29 -47.62
CA PHE A 834 12.04 19.47 -48.64
C PHE A 834 11.94 18.23 -49.53
N THR A 835 10.75 17.69 -49.69
CA THR A 835 10.53 16.47 -50.49
C THR A 835 10.51 16.72 -52.00
N GLY A 836 10.45 17.98 -52.46
CA GLY A 836 10.21 18.36 -53.83
C GLY A 836 8.73 18.24 -54.27
N ALA A 837 7.87 17.76 -53.43
CA ALA A 837 6.45 17.61 -53.72
C ALA A 837 5.57 18.68 -53.02
N TYR A 838 4.37 18.87 -53.52
CA TYR A 838 3.39 19.82 -53.01
C TYR A 838 2.05 19.15 -52.78
N ALA A 839 1.38 19.48 -51.71
CA ALA A 839 -0.04 19.19 -51.51
C ALA A 839 -0.91 20.39 -51.97
N ILE A 840 -2.17 20.11 -52.24
CA ILE A 840 -3.16 21.17 -52.55
C ILE A 840 -4.00 21.39 -51.33
N ASN A 841 -3.98 22.59 -50.76
CA ASN A 841 -4.84 22.92 -49.65
C ASN A 841 -6.32 22.77 -50.07
N PRO A 842 -7.09 21.92 -49.40
CA PRO A 842 -8.48 21.65 -49.83
C PRO A 842 -9.42 22.87 -49.72
N VAL A 843 -9.04 23.87 -48.89
CA VAL A 843 -9.84 25.08 -48.64
C VAL A 843 -9.43 26.21 -49.63
N THR A 844 -8.14 26.60 -49.61
CA THR A 844 -7.62 27.74 -50.42
C THR A 844 -7.29 27.33 -51.88
N LYS A 845 -7.15 26.04 -52.19
CA LYS A 845 -6.68 25.48 -53.49
C LYS A 845 -5.26 25.86 -53.88
N GLU A 846 -4.48 26.40 -52.91
CA GLU A 846 -3.09 26.76 -53.12
C GLU A 846 -2.16 25.55 -52.91
N ARG A 847 -0.98 25.60 -53.50
CA ARG A 847 0.07 24.59 -53.35
C ARG A 847 0.83 24.86 -52.06
N ILE A 848 0.89 23.88 -51.16
CA ILE A 848 1.71 23.91 -49.94
C ILE A 848 2.84 22.90 -50.06
N PRO A 849 4.09 23.26 -49.72
CA PRO A 849 5.26 22.37 -49.86
C PRO A 849 5.21 21.27 -48.81
N ILE A 850 5.61 20.04 -49.20
CA ILE A 850 5.69 18.89 -48.28
C ILE A 850 7.13 18.75 -47.81
N TRP A 851 7.32 18.76 -46.47
CA TRP A 851 8.60 18.58 -45.81
C TRP A 851 8.60 17.33 -44.94
N ILE A 852 9.75 16.66 -44.84
CA ILE A 852 10.01 15.65 -43.80
C ILE A 852 10.74 16.37 -42.67
N ALA A 853 10.11 16.47 -41.49
CA ALA A 853 10.69 17.18 -40.35
C ALA A 853 10.89 16.24 -39.17
N ASP A 854 11.91 16.45 -38.37
CA ASP A 854 12.33 15.58 -37.28
C ASP A 854 11.44 15.66 -36.06
N TYR A 855 10.61 16.71 -35.94
CA TYR A 855 9.65 16.88 -34.84
C TYR A 855 8.22 16.38 -35.16
N VAL A 856 7.99 15.90 -36.40
CA VAL A 856 6.72 15.28 -36.79
C VAL A 856 6.77 13.78 -36.44
N LEU A 857 5.83 13.34 -35.55
CA LEU A 857 5.80 11.97 -35.05
C LEU A 857 4.95 11.09 -35.97
N SER A 858 5.49 9.93 -36.36
CA SER A 858 4.78 8.92 -37.14
C SER A 858 3.60 8.28 -36.39
N THR A 859 3.62 8.37 -35.05
CA THR A 859 2.60 7.83 -34.14
C THR A 859 1.45 8.79 -33.87
N TYR A 860 1.55 10.06 -34.32
CA TYR A 860 0.48 11.05 -34.15
C TYR A 860 -0.41 11.10 -35.41
N GLY A 861 -1.64 10.67 -35.26
CA GLY A 861 -2.61 10.60 -36.37
C GLY A 861 -2.14 9.65 -37.50
N SER A 862 -2.04 10.19 -38.74
CA SER A 862 -1.53 9.46 -39.92
C SER A 862 -0.01 9.58 -40.10
N GLY A 863 0.72 10.22 -39.18
CA GLY A 863 2.14 10.56 -39.34
C GLY A 863 2.40 11.74 -40.29
N ALA A 864 1.36 12.42 -40.76
CA ALA A 864 1.42 13.63 -41.55
C ALA A 864 0.54 14.72 -40.93
N ILE A 865 1.09 15.92 -40.78
CA ILE A 865 0.37 17.08 -40.20
C ILE A 865 0.33 18.21 -41.24
N MET A 866 -0.75 18.99 -41.20
CA MET A 866 -0.79 20.30 -41.87
C MET A 866 -0.26 21.32 -40.87
N ALA A 867 0.93 21.84 -41.09
CA ALA A 867 1.58 22.81 -40.23
C ALA A 867 0.80 24.13 -40.16
N VAL A 868 0.79 24.77 -39.00
CA VAL A 868 0.11 26.05 -38.72
C VAL A 868 1.11 27.07 -38.16
N PRO A 869 2.07 27.55 -38.97
CA PRO A 869 3.21 28.33 -38.49
C PRO A 869 2.87 29.63 -37.75
N ALA A 870 1.68 30.18 -37.97
CA ALA A 870 1.27 31.40 -37.30
C ALA A 870 0.65 31.15 -35.90
N HIS A 871 0.42 29.88 -35.51
CA HIS A 871 -0.31 29.51 -34.27
C HIS A 871 0.29 28.33 -33.51
N ASP A 872 1.38 27.73 -33.98
CA ASP A 872 2.15 26.70 -33.24
C ASP A 872 3.64 27.10 -33.24
N GLN A 873 4.23 27.17 -32.04
CA GLN A 873 5.60 27.65 -31.85
C GLN A 873 6.65 26.80 -32.59
N ARG A 874 6.48 25.49 -32.66
CA ARG A 874 7.38 24.56 -33.34
C ARG A 874 7.33 24.74 -34.84
N ASP A 875 6.15 24.90 -35.41
CA ASP A 875 5.92 25.17 -36.82
C ASP A 875 6.43 26.58 -37.20
N PHE A 876 6.31 27.56 -36.29
CA PHE A 876 6.85 28.91 -36.47
C PHE A 876 8.36 28.91 -36.54
N GLU A 877 9.08 28.25 -35.63
CA GLU A 877 10.52 28.11 -35.62
C GLU A 877 11.04 27.42 -36.92
N PHE A 878 10.34 26.35 -37.32
CA PHE A 878 10.66 25.62 -38.54
C PHE A 878 10.46 26.51 -39.79
N ALA A 879 9.32 27.16 -39.90
CA ALA A 879 9.00 28.01 -41.05
C ALA A 879 9.95 29.22 -41.14
N THR A 880 10.30 29.84 -40.01
CA THR A 880 11.29 30.94 -39.96
C THR A 880 12.66 30.48 -40.43
N LYS A 881 13.13 29.32 -39.95
CA LYS A 881 14.44 28.75 -40.33
C LYS A 881 14.56 28.45 -41.82
N TYR A 882 13.50 27.95 -42.44
CA TYR A 882 13.49 27.55 -43.84
C TYR A 882 12.88 28.59 -44.79
N GLY A 883 12.55 29.79 -44.28
CA GLY A 883 12.00 30.90 -45.08
C GLY A 883 10.62 30.60 -45.68
N LEU A 884 9.81 29.83 -45.02
CA LEU A 884 8.46 29.45 -45.47
C LEU A 884 7.44 30.56 -45.14
N PRO A 885 6.36 30.70 -45.92
CA PRO A 885 5.29 31.67 -45.61
C PRO A 885 4.61 31.36 -44.26
N ILE A 886 4.35 32.39 -43.44
CA ILE A 886 3.68 32.31 -42.16
C ILE A 886 2.38 33.11 -42.25
N PRO A 887 1.33 32.60 -42.91
CA PRO A 887 0.06 33.29 -43.02
C PRO A 887 -0.72 33.17 -41.72
N ARG A 888 -1.13 34.29 -41.13
CA ARG A 888 -1.98 34.35 -39.97
C ARG A 888 -3.44 34.08 -40.37
N VAL A 889 -4.04 33.00 -39.92
CA VAL A 889 -5.41 32.57 -40.29
C VAL A 889 -6.45 32.93 -39.28
N VAL A 890 -6.05 33.29 -38.04
CA VAL A 890 -6.89 33.78 -36.98
C VAL A 890 -6.23 35.03 -36.37
N ALA A 891 -6.96 36.13 -36.22
CA ALA A 891 -6.48 37.35 -35.61
C ALA A 891 -7.50 37.88 -34.61
N ALA A 892 -7.05 38.47 -33.49
CA ALA A 892 -7.89 39.04 -32.48
C ALA A 892 -8.61 40.32 -32.95
N SER A 893 -8.02 41.04 -33.93
CA SER A 893 -8.60 42.24 -34.55
C SER A 893 -8.27 42.33 -36.04
N VAL A 894 -9.00 43.18 -36.79
CA VAL A 894 -8.76 43.43 -38.23
C VAL A 894 -7.38 44.11 -38.49
N GLU A 895 -6.87 44.87 -37.49
CA GLU A 895 -5.57 45.57 -37.59
C GLU A 895 -4.38 44.61 -37.45
N ASP A 896 -4.59 43.44 -36.83
CA ASP A 896 -3.55 42.40 -36.63
C ASP A 896 -3.51 41.37 -37.73
N ALA A 897 -4.45 41.39 -38.67
CA ALA A 897 -4.59 40.37 -39.73
C ALA A 897 -3.42 40.33 -40.73
N GLY A 898 -2.55 41.30 -40.75
CA GLY A 898 -1.42 41.41 -41.67
C GLY A 898 -0.02 41.31 -41.02
N LYS A 899 0.03 41.08 -39.68
CA LYS A 899 1.32 41.02 -38.95
C LYS A 899 1.74 39.55 -38.70
N PRO A 900 3.03 39.23 -38.75
CA PRO A 900 3.51 37.94 -38.34
C PRO A 900 3.23 37.75 -36.81
N PHE A 901 3.01 36.51 -36.40
CA PHE A 901 2.92 36.18 -35.01
C PHE A 901 4.28 36.39 -34.32
N ASP A 902 4.28 37.09 -33.19
CA ASP A 902 5.52 37.50 -32.48
C ASP A 902 5.78 36.67 -31.20
N GLY A 903 5.06 35.56 -31.02
CA GLY A 903 5.37 34.53 -30.00
C GLY A 903 4.78 34.76 -28.61
N GLU A 904 3.83 35.72 -28.40
CA GLU A 904 3.03 35.80 -27.16
C GLU A 904 1.58 35.35 -27.35
#